data_5149b9fad8eeb1644837a75fc116f239
#
_entry.id   5149b9fad8eeb1644837a75fc116f239
#
_cell.length_a   1.000
_cell.length_b   1.000
_cell.length_c   1.000
_cell.angle_alpha   90.00
_cell.angle_beta   90.00
_cell.angle_gamma   90.00
#
_symmetry.space_group_name_H-M   'P 1'
#
loop_
_entity.id
_entity.type
_entity.pdbx_description
1 polymer ?
#
loop_
_entity_poly.entity_id
_entity_poly.type
_entity_poly.pdbx_seq_one_letter_code
_entity_poly.pdbx_strand_id
1 'polypeptide(L)'
;MTRWALRTATTSYQVRLAPDGAWAELAYWGPAVEETLVPGPLEYAGPTPYSTAADVAACEYAPFGVRHFAQLDLIAEREGGVRGTLWRHSGDDLADKDGTTELRLRFADASQRLTATLCYRVSRDHDVVERWAEITNEADTPLRLERSRSAAFTMPTPGGARLHYLHGRWAQEFQTGQVELRHGRFTLENRLGVTGLAHSPWLAVQPLDEPDGPTWSTALAWSGSWAIDADADSAEGVTRVSLGRLPVEAAIELAPGETFTSPPACGLYSPDGLAGAARAWHAYQRGLRRDVTLPVVYNSWFATEFRVRADEQIQLARKAAAIGVETFVVDDGWFVGRDDDRGGLGDWEPDPAKFPGGFDRFVAQVRELGLGFGLWVEPEGVSPRSRLYAEHPDWVYQVPGRPMTTIRNQYVLNLGRADAAAWAHAALDRLLSRYDISYLKWDMNRPMTERGAGADLDGRHVANYYAILEALRRDHPGVVVEGCAAGGGRADLATVARCDVLWPSDNTGPLDRLVVQHGFLQAFAPHLMSSWVTDDPGFFATSPRSRDFRYVTAMAGVLGIGADISAWDQERLDEAARWISLYRSVRDVVQLGEVHRHGDPRGPFYAVEYARDDTVVLLSWRTGHARGSATHVSRPPRVRPRGVDPAARYRRRDDDSRHSGAALAAAGLAPLPDDTTDASVVILDRV
;
A
#
# COMPACT_ATOMS: atom_id res chain seq x y z
N MET A 1 -17.45 -34.71 -7.92
CA MET A 1 -17.54 -33.25 -7.79
C MET A 1 -16.35 -32.66 -8.52
N THR A 2 -16.57 -31.66 -9.36
CA THR A 2 -15.47 -30.98 -10.06
C THR A 2 -14.71 -30.13 -9.05
N ARG A 3 -13.36 -30.23 -9.07
CA ARG A 3 -12.44 -29.54 -8.16
C ARG A 3 -11.26 -29.01 -8.95
N TRP A 4 -10.79 -27.83 -8.59
CA TRP A 4 -9.60 -27.19 -9.14
C TRP A 4 -8.63 -26.89 -8.01
N ALA A 5 -7.35 -27.21 -8.22
CA ALA A 5 -6.29 -26.96 -7.27
C ALA A 5 -5.30 -25.95 -7.85
N LEU A 6 -5.16 -24.83 -7.18
CA LEU A 6 -4.24 -23.77 -7.50
C LEU A 6 -3.06 -23.84 -6.53
N ARG A 7 -1.83 -23.87 -7.05
CA ARG A 7 -0.59 -23.95 -6.25
C ARG A 7 0.20 -22.66 -6.38
N THR A 8 0.54 -22.09 -5.26
CA THR A 8 1.47 -20.99 -5.11
C THR A 8 2.89 -21.51 -4.84
N ALA A 9 3.80 -20.67 -4.34
CA ALA A 9 5.16 -21.09 -3.96
C ALA A 9 5.14 -22.19 -2.89
N THR A 10 4.42 -21.97 -1.78
CA THR A 10 4.40 -22.90 -0.63
C THR A 10 2.99 -23.29 -0.17
N THR A 11 1.93 -22.76 -0.79
CA THR A 11 0.54 -22.98 -0.39
C THR A 11 -0.31 -23.60 -1.50
N SER A 12 -1.49 -24.10 -1.14
CA SER A 12 -2.53 -24.55 -2.06
C SER A 12 -3.85 -23.86 -1.75
N TYR A 13 -4.54 -23.45 -2.81
CA TYR A 13 -5.90 -22.92 -2.78
C TYR A 13 -6.78 -23.82 -3.66
N GLN A 14 -7.78 -24.48 -3.08
CA GLN A 14 -8.60 -25.45 -3.80
C GLN A 14 -10.06 -25.03 -3.79
N VAL A 15 -10.66 -25.03 -4.96
CA VAL A 15 -12.07 -24.68 -5.19
C VAL A 15 -12.80 -25.93 -5.68
N ARG A 16 -14.03 -26.12 -5.23
CA ARG A 16 -14.93 -27.15 -5.74
C ARG A 16 -16.27 -26.57 -6.15
N LEU A 17 -16.94 -27.27 -7.05
CA LEU A 17 -18.30 -26.90 -7.45
C LEU A 17 -19.31 -27.60 -6.56
N ALA A 18 -20.34 -26.87 -6.10
CA ALA A 18 -21.48 -27.45 -5.42
C ALA A 18 -22.15 -28.54 -6.28
N PRO A 19 -22.76 -29.58 -5.68
CA PRO A 19 -23.31 -30.71 -6.40
C PRO A 19 -24.32 -30.35 -7.50
N ASP A 20 -25.09 -29.31 -7.29
CA ASP A 20 -26.10 -28.79 -8.22
C ASP A 20 -25.54 -27.71 -9.18
N GLY A 21 -24.27 -27.36 -9.07
CA GLY A 21 -23.62 -26.34 -9.88
C GLY A 21 -24.04 -24.90 -9.58
N ALA A 22 -24.71 -24.67 -8.44
CA ALA A 22 -25.25 -23.35 -8.10
C ALA A 22 -24.20 -22.37 -7.58
N TRP A 23 -23.07 -22.83 -7.03
CA TRP A 23 -21.96 -21.98 -6.55
C TRP A 23 -20.64 -22.74 -6.57
N ALA A 24 -19.54 -21.97 -6.51
CA ALA A 24 -18.22 -22.47 -6.17
C ALA A 24 -17.97 -22.26 -4.68
N GLU A 25 -17.26 -23.19 -4.05
CA GLU A 25 -16.91 -23.11 -2.63
C GLU A 25 -15.45 -23.44 -2.39
N LEU A 26 -14.86 -22.85 -1.36
CA LEU A 26 -13.50 -23.15 -0.91
C LEU A 26 -13.46 -24.59 -0.39
N ALA A 27 -12.55 -25.37 -0.95
CA ALA A 27 -12.29 -26.73 -0.49
C ALA A 27 -11.08 -26.79 0.46
N TYR A 28 -10.06 -25.98 0.23
CA TYR A 28 -8.86 -25.93 1.07
C TYR A 28 -8.06 -24.66 0.83
N TRP A 29 -7.49 -24.08 1.88
CA TRP A 29 -6.50 -23.02 1.79
C TRP A 29 -5.50 -23.11 2.96
N GLY A 30 -4.26 -23.47 2.65
CA GLY A 30 -3.22 -23.72 3.64
C GLY A 30 -1.91 -24.16 3.00
N PRO A 31 -1.03 -24.86 3.73
CA PRO A 31 0.21 -25.39 3.18
C PRO A 31 -0.01 -26.20 1.91
N ALA A 32 0.99 -26.24 1.03
CA ALA A 32 0.91 -27.02 -0.19
C ALA A 32 0.72 -28.52 0.10
N VAL A 33 -0.30 -29.11 -0.49
CA VAL A 33 -0.68 -30.52 -0.31
C VAL A 33 -0.88 -31.22 -1.64
N GLU A 34 -0.80 -32.56 -1.63
CA GLU A 34 -1.20 -33.35 -2.78
C GLU A 34 -2.73 -33.31 -2.93
N GLU A 35 -3.20 -33.06 -4.14
CA GLU A 35 -4.61 -32.77 -4.45
C GLU A 35 -5.60 -33.87 -4.06
N THR A 36 -5.14 -35.11 -3.99
CA THR A 36 -5.97 -36.28 -3.73
C THR A 36 -6.21 -36.57 -2.23
N LEU A 37 -5.46 -35.92 -1.32
CA LEU A 37 -5.42 -36.30 0.08
C LEU A 37 -6.09 -35.28 1.02
N VAL A 38 -6.72 -34.22 0.48
CA VAL A 38 -7.36 -33.21 1.29
C VAL A 38 -8.75 -33.67 1.69
N PRO A 39 -9.04 -33.94 2.99
CA PRO A 39 -10.41 -34.01 3.47
C PRO A 39 -11.11 -32.70 3.14
N GLY A 40 -12.41 -32.76 2.85
CA GLY A 40 -13.19 -31.53 2.67
C GLY A 40 -12.99 -30.62 3.89
N PRO A 41 -12.70 -29.33 3.72
CA PRO A 41 -12.28 -28.47 4.84
C PRO A 41 -13.35 -28.26 5.87
N LEU A 42 -14.58 -28.42 5.50
CA LEU A 42 -15.74 -28.16 6.30
C LEU A 42 -16.80 -29.19 5.88
N GLU A 43 -16.80 -30.34 6.54
CA GLU A 43 -17.97 -31.20 6.50
C GLU A 43 -19.05 -30.52 7.35
N TYR A 44 -19.86 -29.69 6.71
CA TYR A 44 -21.01 -29.10 7.35
C TYR A 44 -21.93 -30.21 7.85
N ALA A 45 -22.51 -29.98 9.01
CA ALA A 45 -23.55 -30.86 9.58
C ALA A 45 -24.78 -31.00 8.66
N GLY A 46 -24.76 -30.37 7.51
CA GLY A 46 -25.87 -30.24 6.57
C GLY A 46 -26.85 -29.13 6.96
N PRO A 47 -27.68 -28.68 6.01
CA PRO A 47 -28.65 -27.64 6.30
C PRO A 47 -29.70 -28.13 7.29
N THR A 48 -30.02 -27.27 8.26
CA THR A 48 -31.16 -27.51 9.15
C THR A 48 -32.46 -27.36 8.35
N PRO A 49 -33.62 -27.78 8.90
CA PRO A 49 -34.91 -27.53 8.26
C PRO A 49 -35.21 -26.04 7.98
N TYR A 50 -34.45 -25.13 8.57
CA TYR A 50 -34.64 -23.69 8.51
C TYR A 50 -33.49 -22.93 7.80
N SER A 51 -32.45 -23.65 7.35
CA SER A 51 -31.32 -23.09 6.59
C SER A 51 -31.19 -23.77 5.23
N THR A 52 -30.39 -23.19 4.35
CA THR A 52 -30.09 -23.78 3.05
C THR A 52 -28.63 -24.25 2.99
N ALA A 53 -28.32 -25.13 2.05
CA ALA A 53 -26.92 -25.56 1.85
C ALA A 53 -26.00 -24.39 1.49
N ALA A 54 -26.50 -23.35 0.81
CA ALA A 54 -25.73 -22.15 0.48
C ALA A 54 -25.39 -21.31 1.71
N ASP A 55 -26.20 -21.30 2.77
CA ASP A 55 -25.93 -20.52 3.98
C ASP A 55 -24.74 -21.02 4.77
N VAL A 56 -24.52 -22.32 4.73
CA VAL A 56 -23.43 -22.97 5.50
C VAL A 56 -22.21 -23.26 4.65
N ALA A 57 -22.28 -23.03 3.33
CA ALA A 57 -21.18 -23.28 2.43
C ALA A 57 -20.10 -22.18 2.49
N ALA A 58 -18.84 -22.56 2.35
CA ALA A 58 -17.72 -21.64 2.17
C ALA A 58 -17.76 -21.01 0.75
N CYS A 59 -18.85 -20.31 0.45
CA CYS A 59 -19.15 -19.79 -0.88
C CYS A 59 -18.10 -18.77 -1.33
N GLU A 60 -17.49 -19.01 -2.50
CA GLU A 60 -16.45 -18.15 -3.07
C GLU A 60 -16.99 -16.78 -3.50
N TYR A 61 -18.25 -16.73 -3.92
CA TYR A 61 -18.92 -15.49 -4.33
C TYR A 61 -20.43 -15.66 -4.20
N ALA A 62 -21.06 -14.89 -3.33
CA ALA A 62 -22.47 -15.03 -2.97
C ALA A 62 -23.34 -13.96 -3.61
N PRO A 63 -24.13 -14.27 -4.68
CA PRO A 63 -25.09 -13.35 -5.23
C PRO A 63 -26.41 -13.37 -4.41
N PHE A 64 -27.08 -12.23 -4.36
CA PHE A 64 -28.44 -12.17 -3.85
C PHE A 64 -29.36 -13.06 -4.70
N GLY A 65 -30.08 -13.96 -4.07
CA GLY A 65 -31.04 -14.86 -4.74
C GLY A 65 -30.67 -16.34 -4.74
N VAL A 66 -29.41 -16.73 -4.49
CA VAL A 66 -28.97 -18.13 -4.35
C VAL A 66 -29.27 -18.69 -2.94
N ARG A 67 -30.13 -18.04 -2.17
CA ARG A 67 -30.51 -18.43 -0.80
C ARG A 67 -29.33 -18.37 0.18
N HIS A 68 -28.39 -17.47 -0.05
CA HIS A 68 -27.34 -17.11 0.90
C HIS A 68 -27.83 -15.88 1.69
N PHE A 69 -28.07 -16.04 3.00
CA PHE A 69 -28.67 -14.98 3.82
C PHE A 69 -27.63 -14.19 4.62
N ALA A 70 -26.38 -14.67 4.69
CA ALA A 70 -25.31 -13.99 5.40
C ALA A 70 -24.76 -12.79 4.57
N GLN A 71 -23.49 -12.81 4.25
CA GLN A 71 -22.82 -11.73 3.54
C GLN A 71 -22.91 -11.93 2.02
N LEU A 72 -23.42 -10.92 1.30
CA LEU A 72 -23.55 -10.94 -0.16
C LEU A 72 -22.37 -10.22 -0.84
N ASP A 73 -21.94 -10.78 -1.98
CA ASP A 73 -20.88 -10.19 -2.80
C ASP A 73 -21.46 -9.46 -4.03
N LEU A 74 -22.60 -9.92 -4.55
CA LEU A 74 -23.29 -9.34 -5.69
C LEU A 74 -24.75 -9.02 -5.37
N ILE A 75 -25.17 -7.79 -5.69
CA ILE A 75 -26.57 -7.39 -5.78
C ILE A 75 -26.74 -6.72 -7.14
N ALA A 76 -27.42 -7.42 -8.05
CA ALA A 76 -27.75 -6.94 -9.38
C ALA A 76 -29.25 -6.69 -9.50
N GLU A 77 -29.64 -5.58 -10.13
CA GLU A 77 -31.03 -5.15 -10.26
C GLU A 77 -31.35 -4.81 -11.73
N ARG A 78 -32.43 -5.35 -12.21
CA ARG A 78 -33.04 -4.98 -13.50
C ARG A 78 -34.12 -3.91 -13.31
N GLU A 79 -34.53 -3.31 -14.41
CA GLU A 79 -35.67 -2.39 -14.46
C GLU A 79 -36.91 -3.03 -13.80
N GLY A 80 -37.69 -2.21 -13.07
CA GLY A 80 -38.85 -2.69 -12.30
C GLY A 80 -38.46 -3.31 -10.93
N GLY A 81 -37.22 -3.17 -10.48
CA GLY A 81 -36.76 -3.65 -9.16
C GLY A 81 -36.56 -5.15 -9.09
N VAL A 82 -36.44 -5.83 -10.23
CA VAL A 82 -36.19 -7.27 -10.27
C VAL A 82 -34.78 -7.56 -9.82
N ARG A 83 -34.64 -8.14 -8.65
CA ARG A 83 -33.41 -8.61 -8.02
C ARG A 83 -33.43 -10.14 -7.92
N GLY A 84 -32.31 -10.70 -7.56
CA GLY A 84 -32.23 -12.14 -7.34
C GLY A 84 -31.63 -12.86 -8.53
N THR A 85 -30.40 -13.27 -8.35
CA THR A 85 -29.62 -14.02 -9.33
C THR A 85 -29.71 -15.51 -9.01
N LEU A 86 -30.14 -16.29 -9.98
CA LEU A 86 -30.16 -17.77 -9.91
C LEU A 86 -29.31 -18.33 -11.04
N TRP A 87 -28.04 -18.37 -10.85
CA TRP A 87 -27.09 -18.86 -11.85
C TRP A 87 -26.75 -20.34 -11.72
N ARG A 88 -26.15 -20.87 -12.77
CA ARG A 88 -25.59 -22.22 -12.83
C ARG A 88 -24.20 -22.13 -13.46
N HIS A 89 -23.34 -23.01 -13.04
CA HIS A 89 -22.03 -23.21 -13.69
C HIS A 89 -22.23 -23.55 -15.17
N SER A 90 -21.61 -22.77 -16.03
CA SER A 90 -21.76 -22.85 -17.49
C SER A 90 -20.44 -23.18 -18.22
N GLY A 91 -19.33 -23.26 -17.51
CA GLY A 91 -18.03 -23.64 -18.06
C GLY A 91 -16.88 -23.14 -17.19
N ASP A 92 -15.71 -23.72 -17.43
CA ASP A 92 -14.47 -23.35 -16.79
C ASP A 92 -13.32 -23.33 -17.81
N ASP A 93 -12.26 -22.60 -17.44
CA ASP A 93 -11.00 -22.55 -18.18
C ASP A 93 -9.86 -22.50 -17.18
N LEU A 94 -8.89 -23.40 -17.36
CA LEU A 94 -7.69 -23.49 -16.53
C LEU A 94 -6.48 -23.39 -17.44
N ALA A 95 -5.72 -22.31 -17.33
CA ALA A 95 -4.51 -22.07 -18.10
C ALA A 95 -3.29 -22.02 -17.17
N ASP A 96 -2.20 -22.65 -17.56
CA ASP A 96 -0.89 -22.51 -16.91
C ASP A 96 0.08 -21.96 -17.95
N LYS A 97 0.67 -20.81 -17.67
CA LYS A 97 1.62 -20.15 -18.55
C LYS A 97 2.74 -19.50 -17.71
N ASP A 98 3.97 -19.86 -18.02
CA ASP A 98 5.18 -19.26 -17.44
C ASP A 98 5.16 -19.26 -15.89
N GLY A 99 4.69 -20.37 -15.27
CA GLY A 99 4.58 -20.52 -13.81
C GLY A 99 3.42 -19.78 -13.16
N THR A 100 2.56 -19.13 -13.97
CA THR A 100 1.32 -18.51 -13.52
C THR A 100 0.13 -19.36 -13.95
N THR A 101 -0.71 -19.74 -13.00
CA THR A 101 -1.95 -20.48 -13.26
C THR A 101 -3.14 -19.54 -13.11
N GLU A 102 -4.01 -19.49 -14.12
CA GLU A 102 -5.27 -18.76 -14.10
C GLU A 102 -6.46 -19.72 -14.26
N LEU A 103 -7.41 -19.64 -13.32
CA LEU A 103 -8.68 -20.36 -13.37
C LEU A 103 -9.81 -19.36 -13.56
N ARG A 104 -10.72 -19.65 -14.48
CA ARG A 104 -11.93 -18.86 -14.78
C ARG A 104 -13.16 -19.77 -14.67
N LEU A 105 -14.04 -19.51 -13.73
CA LEU A 105 -15.29 -20.25 -13.53
C LEU A 105 -16.46 -19.39 -13.97
N ARG A 106 -17.21 -19.82 -14.99
CA ARG A 106 -18.36 -19.10 -15.55
C ARG A 106 -19.67 -19.62 -14.96
N PHE A 107 -20.51 -18.67 -14.55
CA PHE A 107 -21.87 -18.90 -14.09
C PHE A 107 -22.81 -18.06 -14.93
N ALA A 108 -23.92 -18.63 -15.34
CA ALA A 108 -24.95 -17.93 -16.13
C ALA A 108 -26.32 -18.02 -15.46
N ASP A 109 -27.01 -16.88 -15.42
CA ASP A 109 -28.43 -16.79 -15.09
C ASP A 109 -29.23 -16.49 -16.35
N ALA A 110 -29.96 -17.50 -16.85
CA ALA A 110 -30.72 -17.39 -18.07
C ALA A 110 -31.91 -16.45 -17.92
N SER A 111 -32.49 -16.30 -16.73
CA SER A 111 -33.65 -15.45 -16.47
C SER A 111 -33.28 -13.97 -16.41
N GLN A 112 -32.15 -13.66 -15.79
CA GLN A 112 -31.58 -12.31 -15.70
C GLN A 112 -30.72 -11.96 -16.93
N ARG A 113 -30.41 -12.93 -17.80
CA ARG A 113 -29.43 -12.78 -18.90
C ARG A 113 -28.16 -12.10 -18.40
N LEU A 114 -27.57 -12.70 -17.37
CA LEU A 114 -26.40 -12.25 -16.65
C LEU A 114 -25.36 -13.37 -16.61
N THR A 115 -24.14 -13.06 -16.96
CA THR A 115 -22.99 -13.97 -16.77
C THR A 115 -22.02 -13.40 -15.75
N ALA A 116 -21.56 -14.25 -14.85
CA ALA A 116 -20.47 -13.91 -13.93
C ALA A 116 -19.30 -14.87 -14.15
N THR A 117 -18.08 -14.35 -14.28
CA THR A 117 -16.84 -15.13 -14.31
C THR A 117 -16.04 -14.86 -13.05
N LEU A 118 -15.84 -15.87 -12.23
CA LEU A 118 -14.96 -15.82 -11.06
C LEU A 118 -13.55 -16.18 -11.52
N CYS A 119 -12.64 -15.24 -11.36
CA CYS A 119 -11.27 -15.36 -11.83
C CYS A 119 -10.32 -15.53 -10.65
N TYR A 120 -9.35 -16.43 -10.82
CA TYR A 120 -8.29 -16.74 -9.85
C TYR A 120 -6.96 -16.75 -10.57
N ARG A 121 -5.94 -16.15 -9.98
CA ARG A 121 -4.57 -16.18 -10.48
C ARG A 121 -3.61 -16.48 -9.33
N VAL A 122 -2.68 -17.40 -9.58
CA VAL A 122 -1.59 -17.75 -8.66
C VAL A 122 -0.29 -17.85 -9.43
N SER A 123 0.83 -17.59 -8.75
CA SER A 123 2.18 -17.82 -9.29
C SER A 123 2.95 -18.77 -8.39
N ARG A 124 3.95 -19.47 -8.97
CA ARG A 124 4.93 -20.26 -8.21
C ARG A 124 5.99 -19.42 -7.53
N ASP A 125 6.04 -18.12 -7.79
CA ASP A 125 7.07 -17.20 -7.25
C ASP A 125 6.68 -16.61 -5.90
N HIS A 126 5.38 -16.67 -5.52
CA HIS A 126 4.86 -16.09 -4.27
C HIS A 126 3.61 -16.82 -3.78
N ASP A 127 3.18 -16.53 -2.54
CA ASP A 127 2.04 -17.19 -1.90
C ASP A 127 0.71 -16.43 -2.00
N VAL A 128 0.62 -15.44 -2.89
CA VAL A 128 -0.61 -14.66 -3.08
C VAL A 128 -1.53 -15.32 -4.09
N VAL A 129 -2.82 -15.41 -3.71
CA VAL A 129 -3.94 -15.73 -4.59
C VAL A 129 -4.64 -14.44 -4.96
N GLU A 130 -4.64 -14.07 -6.23
CA GLU A 130 -5.39 -12.93 -6.76
C GLU A 130 -6.75 -13.39 -7.25
N ARG A 131 -7.80 -12.66 -6.91
CA ARG A 131 -9.18 -12.99 -7.29
C ARG A 131 -9.93 -11.75 -7.73
N TRP A 132 -10.76 -11.89 -8.77
CA TRP A 132 -11.69 -10.86 -9.22
C TRP A 132 -12.94 -11.49 -9.83
N ALA A 133 -13.96 -10.68 -10.04
CA ALA A 133 -15.19 -11.08 -10.71
C ALA A 133 -15.43 -10.20 -11.93
N GLU A 134 -15.88 -10.82 -13.02
CA GLU A 134 -16.35 -10.15 -14.22
C GLU A 134 -17.86 -10.38 -14.34
N ILE A 135 -18.64 -9.32 -14.40
CA ILE A 135 -20.11 -9.37 -14.48
C ILE A 135 -20.52 -8.79 -15.83
N THR A 136 -21.10 -9.62 -16.68
CA THR A 136 -21.53 -9.25 -18.04
C THR A 136 -23.04 -9.13 -18.11
N ASN A 137 -23.52 -8.02 -18.65
CA ASN A 137 -24.92 -7.81 -18.97
C ASN A 137 -25.23 -8.33 -20.37
N GLU A 138 -25.85 -9.49 -20.48
CA GLU A 138 -26.23 -10.11 -21.78
C GLU A 138 -27.66 -9.77 -22.23
N ALA A 139 -28.40 -8.97 -21.46
CA ALA A 139 -29.74 -8.52 -21.82
C ALA A 139 -29.69 -7.25 -22.67
N ASP A 140 -30.86 -6.93 -23.28
CA ASP A 140 -31.04 -5.74 -24.11
C ASP A 140 -31.41 -4.49 -23.28
N THR A 141 -31.48 -4.63 -21.94
CA THR A 141 -31.80 -3.56 -20.99
C THR A 141 -30.64 -3.35 -20.02
N PRO A 142 -30.45 -2.15 -19.44
CA PRO A 142 -29.42 -1.89 -18.48
C PRO A 142 -29.48 -2.81 -17.25
N LEU A 143 -28.32 -3.10 -16.68
CA LEU A 143 -28.15 -3.81 -15.40
C LEU A 143 -27.51 -2.87 -14.40
N ARG A 144 -28.09 -2.76 -13.22
CA ARG A 144 -27.56 -1.95 -12.12
C ARG A 144 -26.92 -2.86 -11.07
N LEU A 145 -25.64 -2.61 -10.75
CA LEU A 145 -24.93 -3.30 -9.69
C LEU A 145 -24.92 -2.41 -8.45
N GLU A 146 -25.71 -2.77 -7.45
CA GLU A 146 -25.72 -2.07 -6.14
C GLU A 146 -24.59 -2.54 -5.25
N ARG A 147 -24.17 -3.79 -5.43
CA ARG A 147 -23.00 -4.38 -4.77
C ARG A 147 -22.26 -5.26 -5.77
N SER A 148 -20.95 -5.11 -5.81
CA SER A 148 -20.06 -5.95 -6.62
C SER A 148 -18.70 -6.03 -5.92
N ARG A 149 -18.58 -6.98 -4.97
CA ARG A 149 -17.32 -7.29 -4.33
C ARG A 149 -16.39 -7.98 -5.32
N SER A 150 -15.10 -7.97 -5.02
CA SER A 150 -14.10 -8.65 -5.86
C SER A 150 -14.05 -10.14 -5.56
N ALA A 151 -14.04 -10.49 -4.29
CA ALA A 151 -13.97 -11.87 -3.81
C ALA A 151 -14.39 -11.97 -2.34
N ALA A 152 -14.60 -13.20 -1.90
CA ALA A 152 -14.63 -13.55 -0.50
C ALA A 152 -13.70 -14.73 -0.21
N PHE A 153 -13.05 -14.69 0.95
CA PHE A 153 -12.16 -15.72 1.45
C PHE A 153 -12.71 -16.26 2.76
N THR A 154 -12.82 -17.58 2.88
CA THR A 154 -13.27 -18.23 4.11
C THR A 154 -12.08 -18.86 4.82
N MET A 155 -11.94 -18.60 6.12
CA MET A 155 -10.85 -19.08 6.97
C MET A 155 -11.41 -19.90 8.11
N PRO A 156 -10.81 -21.07 8.45
CA PRO A 156 -11.20 -21.80 9.65
C PRO A 156 -10.76 -21.05 10.90
N THR A 157 -11.71 -20.70 11.75
CA THR A 157 -11.49 -19.96 13.00
C THR A 157 -12.38 -20.54 14.10
N PRO A 158 -12.18 -21.80 14.50
CA PRO A 158 -12.92 -22.39 15.60
C PRO A 158 -12.71 -21.54 16.86
N GLY A 159 -13.77 -21.19 17.57
CA GLY A 159 -13.70 -20.28 18.72
C GLY A 159 -13.66 -18.79 18.41
N GLY A 160 -13.58 -18.40 17.12
CA GLY A 160 -13.56 -17.01 16.65
C GLY A 160 -12.21 -16.58 16.09
N ALA A 161 -12.17 -15.34 15.63
CA ALA A 161 -11.01 -14.73 14.96
C ALA A 161 -10.42 -13.57 15.75
N ARG A 162 -9.09 -13.42 15.70
CA ARG A 162 -8.41 -12.16 15.97
C ARG A 162 -8.14 -11.50 14.65
N LEU A 163 -8.74 -10.33 14.44
CA LEU A 163 -8.57 -9.52 13.26
C LEU A 163 -7.51 -8.45 13.53
N HIS A 164 -6.55 -8.33 12.61
CA HIS A 164 -5.54 -7.28 12.62
C HIS A 164 -5.77 -6.35 11.43
N TYR A 165 -5.75 -5.05 11.68
CA TYR A 165 -5.99 -4.02 10.67
C TYR A 165 -5.10 -2.81 10.88
N LEU A 166 -5.00 -1.96 9.86
CA LEU A 166 -4.30 -0.70 9.92
C LEU A 166 -5.31 0.44 9.90
N HIS A 167 -5.11 1.41 10.78
CA HIS A 167 -5.96 2.58 10.88
C HIS A 167 -5.13 3.85 11.08
N GLY A 168 -5.76 5.02 11.00
CA GLY A 168 -5.05 6.26 11.25
C GLY A 168 -5.84 7.49 10.87
N ARG A 169 -5.10 8.56 10.71
CA ARG A 169 -5.51 9.85 10.19
C ARG A 169 -4.28 10.57 9.68
N TRP A 170 -4.42 11.75 9.09
CA TRP A 170 -3.31 12.57 8.69
C TRP A 170 -2.29 12.76 9.82
N ALA A 171 -1.02 12.55 9.51
CA ALA A 171 0.12 12.58 10.42
C ALA A 171 0.14 11.48 11.53
N GLN A 172 -0.76 10.50 11.45
CA GLN A 172 -0.84 9.33 12.34
C GLN A 172 -1.32 8.10 11.55
N GLU A 173 -0.79 7.88 10.36
CA GLU A 173 -1.13 6.78 9.48
C GLU A 173 -0.60 5.44 10.02
N PHE A 174 -1.11 4.34 9.50
CA PHE A 174 -0.66 2.97 9.74
C PHE A 174 -0.58 2.55 11.21
N GLN A 175 -1.47 3.03 12.05
CA GLN A 175 -1.58 2.53 13.41
C GLN A 175 -2.09 1.09 13.39
N THR A 176 -1.46 0.19 14.14
CA THR A 176 -1.90 -1.21 14.23
C THR A 176 -3.09 -1.33 15.17
N GLY A 177 -4.18 -1.90 14.70
CA GLY A 177 -5.36 -2.24 15.46
C GLY A 177 -5.61 -3.74 15.49
N GLN A 178 -6.29 -4.21 16.54
CA GLN A 178 -6.78 -5.57 16.61
C GLN A 178 -8.15 -5.63 17.27
N VAL A 179 -8.96 -6.63 16.90
CA VAL A 179 -10.25 -6.91 17.51
C VAL A 179 -10.47 -8.42 17.56
N GLU A 180 -11.07 -8.91 18.67
CA GLU A 180 -11.55 -10.28 18.74
C GLU A 180 -13.00 -10.33 18.26
N LEU A 181 -13.25 -11.17 17.27
CA LEU A 181 -14.56 -11.38 16.66
C LEU A 181 -14.98 -12.84 16.85
N ARG A 182 -15.89 -13.09 17.79
CA ARG A 182 -16.37 -14.44 18.07
C ARG A 182 -17.60 -14.82 17.26
N HIS A 183 -18.45 -13.84 16.98
CA HIS A 183 -19.66 -13.98 16.16
C HIS A 183 -20.10 -12.62 15.66
N GLY A 184 -20.67 -12.57 14.44
CA GLY A 184 -21.16 -11.34 13.81
C GLY A 184 -20.14 -10.70 12.90
N ARG A 185 -20.28 -9.39 12.64
CA ARG A 185 -19.55 -8.70 11.58
C ARG A 185 -18.69 -7.54 12.06
N PHE A 186 -17.49 -7.46 11.51
CA PHE A 186 -16.60 -6.31 11.58
C PHE A 186 -16.38 -5.73 10.16
N THR A 187 -16.57 -4.43 9.97
CA THR A 187 -16.45 -3.77 8.69
C THR A 187 -15.39 -2.67 8.72
N LEU A 188 -14.50 -2.68 7.75
CA LEU A 188 -13.64 -1.56 7.39
C LEU A 188 -14.15 -0.98 6.07
N GLU A 189 -14.34 0.34 6.01
CA GLU A 189 -14.77 1.00 4.78
C GLU A 189 -14.13 2.37 4.61
N ASN A 190 -14.02 2.81 3.36
CA ASN A 190 -13.60 4.14 3.00
C ASN A 190 -14.48 4.68 1.88
N ARG A 191 -14.93 5.94 2.02
CA ARG A 191 -15.82 6.63 1.09
C ARG A 191 -15.23 7.90 0.50
N LEU A 192 -13.91 8.09 0.61
CA LEU A 192 -13.25 9.34 0.23
C LEU A 192 -12.98 9.48 -1.27
N GLY A 193 -13.24 8.45 -2.08
CA GLY A 193 -12.87 8.42 -3.51
C GLY A 193 -11.38 8.20 -3.76
N VAL A 194 -10.58 8.19 -2.71
CA VAL A 194 -9.18 7.73 -2.65
C VAL A 194 -9.09 6.65 -1.58
N THR A 195 -7.98 5.89 -1.52
CA THR A 195 -7.79 4.77 -0.57
C THR A 195 -8.07 5.16 0.88
N GLY A 196 -7.60 6.34 1.31
CA GLY A 196 -7.92 6.98 2.60
C GLY A 196 -6.87 6.76 3.69
N LEU A 197 -6.94 7.63 4.70
CA LEU A 197 -6.04 7.61 5.87
C LEU A 197 -6.64 6.85 7.06
N ALA A 198 -7.98 6.76 7.12
CA ALA A 198 -8.67 6.17 8.28
C ALA A 198 -8.41 4.66 8.42
N HIS A 199 -8.36 3.96 7.29
CA HIS A 199 -8.06 2.53 7.23
C HIS A 199 -7.29 2.23 5.95
N SER A 200 -6.39 1.23 6.01
CA SER A 200 -5.80 0.64 4.81
C SER A 200 -6.67 -0.53 4.33
N PRO A 201 -6.77 -0.79 3.01
CA PRO A 201 -7.53 -1.91 2.46
C PRO A 201 -6.81 -3.25 2.66
N TRP A 202 -6.50 -3.56 3.92
CA TRP A 202 -5.74 -4.72 4.37
C TRP A 202 -6.33 -5.26 5.68
N LEU A 203 -6.41 -6.57 5.79
CA LEU A 203 -6.89 -7.28 6.98
C LEU A 203 -6.13 -8.60 7.13
N ALA A 204 -5.74 -8.96 8.37
CA ALA A 204 -5.25 -10.29 8.69
C ALA A 204 -6.13 -10.97 9.74
N VAL A 205 -6.26 -12.28 9.63
CA VAL A 205 -7.14 -13.13 10.44
C VAL A 205 -6.32 -14.25 11.06
N GLN A 206 -6.41 -14.40 12.39
CA GLN A 206 -5.81 -15.50 13.15
C GLN A 206 -6.90 -16.18 13.99
N PRO A 207 -6.88 -17.51 14.18
CA PRO A 207 -7.74 -18.17 15.18
C PRO A 207 -7.45 -17.63 16.59
N LEU A 208 -8.49 -17.46 17.40
CA LEU A 208 -8.32 -16.94 18.79
C LEU A 208 -7.59 -17.89 19.71
N ASP A 209 -7.73 -19.17 19.49
CA ASP A 209 -7.12 -20.25 20.27
C ASP A 209 -5.66 -20.55 19.86
N GLU A 210 -5.19 -19.96 18.73
CA GLU A 210 -3.83 -20.11 18.22
C GLU A 210 -3.16 -18.73 17.99
N PRO A 211 -2.79 -17.98 19.02
CA PRO A 211 -2.31 -16.58 18.89
C PRO A 211 -0.98 -16.45 18.12
N ASP A 212 -0.15 -17.48 18.10
CA ASP A 212 1.09 -17.55 17.31
C ASP A 212 0.94 -18.51 16.12
N GLY A 213 -0.29 -18.94 15.83
CA GLY A 213 -0.63 -19.90 14.79
C GLY A 213 -0.72 -19.30 13.39
N PRO A 214 -1.33 -20.04 12.47
CA PRO A 214 -1.46 -19.63 11.09
C PRO A 214 -2.20 -18.30 10.94
N THR A 215 -1.81 -17.53 9.94
CA THR A 215 -2.41 -16.25 9.60
C THR A 215 -2.86 -16.25 8.15
N TRP A 216 -4.11 -15.91 7.91
CA TRP A 216 -4.60 -15.53 6.59
C TRP A 216 -4.64 -14.01 6.50
N SER A 217 -4.26 -13.47 5.37
CA SER A 217 -4.28 -12.02 5.17
C SER A 217 -4.83 -11.67 3.81
N THR A 218 -5.63 -10.60 3.76
CA THR A 218 -6.25 -10.11 2.53
C THR A 218 -5.95 -8.65 2.31
N ALA A 219 -5.83 -8.25 1.04
CA ALA A 219 -5.67 -6.86 0.63
C ALA A 219 -6.39 -6.60 -0.69
N LEU A 220 -6.88 -5.38 -0.89
CA LEU A 220 -7.55 -4.98 -2.12
C LEU A 220 -6.64 -4.10 -2.98
N ALA A 221 -6.53 -4.43 -4.26
CA ALA A 221 -5.78 -3.63 -5.24
C ALA A 221 -6.69 -2.55 -5.85
N TRP A 222 -7.06 -1.54 -5.04
CA TRP A 222 -7.97 -0.48 -5.44
C TRP A 222 -7.70 0.84 -4.72
N SER A 223 -7.58 1.92 -5.45
CA SER A 223 -7.25 3.26 -4.93
C SER A 223 -8.44 4.22 -4.80
N GLY A 224 -9.67 3.71 -4.93
CA GLY A 224 -10.91 4.47 -4.74
C GLY A 224 -11.63 4.10 -3.45
N SER A 225 -12.96 4.30 -3.40
CA SER A 225 -13.79 3.88 -2.26
C SER A 225 -13.92 2.36 -2.21
N TRP A 226 -13.81 1.79 -1.00
CA TRP A 226 -13.75 0.34 -0.80
C TRP A 226 -14.39 -0.09 0.53
N ALA A 227 -14.68 -1.39 0.66
CA ALA A 227 -15.04 -2.01 1.92
C ALA A 227 -14.47 -3.43 2.03
N ILE A 228 -14.14 -3.81 3.28
CA ILE A 228 -13.80 -5.16 3.71
C ILE A 228 -14.75 -5.52 4.85
N ASP A 229 -15.48 -6.60 4.69
CA ASP A 229 -16.39 -7.14 5.69
C ASP A 229 -15.87 -8.49 6.18
N ALA A 230 -15.55 -8.63 7.47
CA ALA A 230 -15.25 -9.91 8.10
C ALA A 230 -16.48 -10.39 8.89
N ASP A 231 -17.00 -11.54 8.54
CA ASP A 231 -18.20 -12.14 9.15
C ASP A 231 -17.82 -13.45 9.81
N ALA A 232 -17.85 -13.51 11.14
CA ALA A 232 -17.53 -14.70 11.91
C ALA A 232 -18.79 -15.47 12.25
N ASP A 233 -18.82 -16.75 11.90
CA ASP A 233 -19.86 -17.69 12.31
C ASP A 233 -19.30 -18.67 13.33
N SER A 234 -19.72 -18.52 14.58
CA SER A 234 -19.27 -19.38 15.68
C SER A 234 -19.84 -20.79 15.63
N ALA A 235 -20.96 -21.00 14.95
CA ALA A 235 -21.56 -22.32 14.80
C ALA A 235 -20.79 -23.17 13.77
N GLU A 236 -20.38 -22.55 12.68
CA GLU A 236 -19.61 -23.18 11.61
C GLU A 236 -18.08 -23.09 11.88
N GLY A 237 -17.64 -22.30 12.85
CA GLY A 237 -16.22 -22.15 13.19
C GLY A 237 -15.39 -21.50 12.10
N VAL A 238 -15.96 -20.55 11.36
CA VAL A 238 -15.32 -19.88 10.23
C VAL A 238 -15.43 -18.36 10.32
N THR A 239 -14.50 -17.70 9.66
CA THR A 239 -14.60 -16.27 9.36
C THR A 239 -14.52 -16.09 7.85
N ARG A 240 -15.52 -15.43 7.26
CA ARG A 240 -15.58 -15.07 5.85
C ARG A 240 -15.24 -13.61 5.67
N VAL A 241 -14.24 -13.32 4.85
CA VAL A 241 -13.80 -11.96 4.53
C VAL A 241 -14.16 -11.63 3.09
N SER A 242 -15.09 -10.71 2.89
CA SER A 242 -15.51 -10.20 1.58
C SER A 242 -14.97 -8.79 1.38
N LEU A 243 -14.36 -8.52 0.21
CA LEU A 243 -13.73 -7.24 -0.07
C LEU A 243 -13.94 -6.80 -1.52
N GLY A 244 -13.96 -5.48 -1.74
CA GLY A 244 -14.13 -4.92 -3.07
C GLY A 244 -14.48 -3.44 -3.06
N ARG A 245 -14.80 -2.92 -4.24
CA ARG A 245 -15.26 -1.54 -4.40
C ARG A 245 -16.52 -1.28 -3.57
N LEU A 246 -16.63 -0.06 -3.11
CA LEU A 246 -17.84 0.48 -2.50
C LEU A 246 -18.39 1.59 -3.39
N PRO A 247 -19.45 1.35 -4.17
CA PRO A 247 -20.17 2.40 -4.87
C PRO A 247 -20.82 3.34 -3.84
N VAL A 248 -20.44 4.62 -3.84
CA VAL A 248 -20.84 5.52 -2.74
C VAL A 248 -22.11 6.29 -3.04
N GLU A 249 -22.26 6.85 -4.22
CA GLU A 249 -23.39 7.74 -4.53
C GLU A 249 -24.31 7.19 -5.63
N ALA A 250 -23.81 6.27 -6.43
CA ALA A 250 -24.59 5.62 -7.47
C ALA A 250 -24.13 4.19 -7.67
N ALA A 251 -25.08 3.31 -7.97
CA ALA A 251 -24.76 1.96 -8.42
C ALA A 251 -23.99 2.02 -9.74
N ILE A 252 -23.22 0.96 -10.01
CA ILE A 252 -22.58 0.79 -11.31
C ILE A 252 -23.67 0.36 -12.31
N GLU A 253 -23.80 1.07 -13.41
CA GLU A 253 -24.75 0.74 -14.48
C GLU A 253 -23.99 0.11 -15.65
N LEU A 254 -24.46 -1.04 -16.10
CA LEU A 254 -23.95 -1.74 -17.26
C LEU A 254 -24.95 -1.67 -18.41
N ALA A 255 -24.56 -1.07 -19.50
CA ALA A 255 -25.30 -1.10 -20.74
C ALA A 255 -25.41 -2.55 -21.29
N PRO A 256 -26.32 -2.80 -22.25
CA PRO A 256 -26.37 -4.07 -22.98
C PRO A 256 -25.01 -4.48 -23.56
N GLY A 257 -24.55 -5.68 -23.25
CA GLY A 257 -23.27 -6.24 -23.70
C GLY A 257 -22.04 -5.76 -22.90
N GLU A 258 -22.22 -4.85 -21.94
CA GLU A 258 -21.10 -4.33 -21.13
C GLU A 258 -20.70 -5.30 -20.01
N THR A 259 -19.42 -5.31 -19.71
CA THR A 259 -18.83 -6.11 -18.64
C THR A 259 -18.19 -5.20 -17.59
N PHE A 260 -18.56 -5.38 -16.33
CA PHE A 260 -17.86 -4.82 -15.19
C PHE A 260 -16.79 -5.81 -14.73
N THR A 261 -15.55 -5.34 -14.57
CA THR A 261 -14.45 -6.11 -13.95
C THR A 261 -14.13 -5.49 -12.59
N SER A 262 -14.25 -6.27 -11.53
CA SER A 262 -13.88 -5.81 -10.20
C SER A 262 -12.36 -5.72 -10.04
N PRO A 263 -11.84 -4.83 -9.16
CA PRO A 263 -10.41 -4.80 -8.86
C PRO A 263 -9.95 -6.12 -8.21
N PRO A 264 -8.66 -6.52 -8.36
CA PRO A 264 -8.17 -7.72 -7.72
C PRO A 264 -8.23 -7.63 -6.18
N ALA A 265 -8.77 -8.66 -5.57
CA ALA A 265 -8.66 -8.99 -4.15
C ALA A 265 -7.56 -10.03 -4.00
N CYS A 266 -6.56 -9.73 -3.20
CA CYS A 266 -5.40 -10.58 -2.97
C CYS A 266 -5.51 -11.23 -1.60
N GLY A 267 -5.20 -12.53 -1.52
CA GLY A 267 -5.19 -13.29 -0.26
C GLY A 267 -3.93 -14.12 -0.13
N LEU A 268 -3.40 -14.27 1.07
CA LEU A 268 -2.29 -15.17 1.36
C LEU A 268 -2.50 -15.92 2.68
N TYR A 269 -1.85 -17.06 2.79
CA TYR A 269 -1.73 -17.86 4.01
C TYR A 269 -0.27 -17.91 4.45
N SER A 270 -0.02 -17.80 5.75
CA SER A 270 1.30 -17.99 6.35
C SER A 270 1.20 -18.89 7.58
N PRO A 271 2.02 -19.96 7.68
CA PRO A 271 2.12 -20.75 8.91
C PRO A 271 2.89 -20.04 10.01
N ASP A 272 3.69 -19.01 9.67
CA ASP A 272 4.61 -18.28 10.57
C ASP A 272 3.95 -17.04 11.20
N GLY A 273 2.66 -17.06 11.39
CA GLY A 273 1.91 -15.99 12.03
C GLY A 273 1.91 -14.68 11.25
N LEU A 274 1.59 -13.59 11.94
CA LEU A 274 1.47 -12.26 11.36
C LEU A 274 2.80 -11.74 10.77
N ALA A 275 3.94 -12.10 11.34
CA ALA A 275 5.24 -11.72 10.83
C ALA A 275 5.58 -12.45 9.53
N GLY A 276 5.24 -13.73 9.41
CA GLY A 276 5.36 -14.50 8.17
C GLY A 276 4.47 -13.94 7.06
N ALA A 277 3.23 -13.60 7.39
CA ALA A 277 2.31 -12.95 6.45
C ALA A 277 2.86 -11.62 5.91
N ALA A 278 3.47 -10.79 6.78
CA ALA A 278 4.11 -9.54 6.34
C ALA A 278 5.27 -9.81 5.36
N ARG A 279 6.14 -10.79 5.65
CA ARG A 279 7.24 -11.18 4.73
C ARG A 279 6.72 -11.70 3.39
N ALA A 280 5.64 -12.47 3.38
CA ALA A 280 5.00 -12.95 2.15
C ALA A 280 4.44 -11.80 1.31
N TRP A 281 3.80 -10.79 1.93
CA TRP A 281 3.40 -9.56 1.24
C TRP A 281 4.59 -8.80 0.66
N HIS A 282 5.69 -8.67 1.41
CA HIS A 282 6.91 -8.01 0.92
C HIS A 282 7.50 -8.74 -0.30
N ALA A 283 7.54 -10.08 -0.27
CA ALA A 283 8.03 -10.88 -1.39
C ALA A 283 7.17 -10.69 -2.64
N TYR A 284 5.83 -10.73 -2.50
CA TYR A 284 4.91 -10.45 -3.59
C TYR A 284 5.13 -9.06 -4.20
N GLN A 285 5.24 -8.04 -3.36
CA GLN A 285 5.39 -6.64 -3.81
C GLN A 285 6.73 -6.39 -4.50
N ARG A 286 7.82 -7.05 -4.07
CA ARG A 286 9.10 -7.00 -4.82
C ARG A 286 8.94 -7.58 -6.22
N GLY A 287 8.16 -8.65 -6.39
CA GLY A 287 7.87 -9.25 -7.71
C GLY A 287 7.02 -8.39 -8.64
N LEU A 288 6.23 -7.43 -8.11
CA LEU A 288 5.42 -6.52 -8.93
C LEU A 288 6.27 -5.50 -9.71
N ARG A 289 7.51 -5.29 -9.30
CA ARG A 289 8.40 -4.24 -9.81
C ARG A 289 9.80 -4.78 -10.09
N ARG A 290 10.64 -3.93 -10.73
CA ARG A 290 12.06 -4.23 -10.90
C ARG A 290 12.74 -4.29 -9.54
N ASP A 291 13.56 -5.27 -9.33
CA ASP A 291 14.42 -5.44 -8.14
C ASP A 291 15.59 -4.43 -8.18
N VAL A 292 15.26 -3.15 -8.09
CA VAL A 292 16.21 -2.03 -8.17
C VAL A 292 16.11 -1.20 -6.90
N THR A 293 17.25 -0.92 -6.31
CA THR A 293 17.34 0.00 -5.17
C THR A 293 17.10 1.44 -5.58
N LEU A 294 16.37 2.17 -4.75
CA LEU A 294 16.04 3.57 -4.97
C LEU A 294 17.13 4.51 -4.43
N PRO A 295 17.30 5.69 -5.05
CA PRO A 295 18.34 6.64 -4.68
C PRO A 295 18.05 7.31 -3.34
N VAL A 296 19.09 7.88 -2.72
CA VAL A 296 18.96 8.83 -1.61
C VAL A 296 18.42 10.15 -2.17
N VAL A 297 17.28 10.61 -1.66
CA VAL A 297 16.56 11.77 -2.16
C VAL A 297 16.75 12.98 -1.25
N TYR A 298 16.91 14.17 -1.81
CA TYR A 298 16.64 15.44 -1.12
C TYR A 298 15.32 16.00 -1.62
N ASN A 299 14.46 16.43 -0.71
CA ASN A 299 13.21 17.13 -1.04
C ASN A 299 13.19 18.51 -0.41
N SER A 300 12.83 19.52 -1.19
CA SER A 300 12.92 20.93 -0.79
C SER A 300 11.76 21.45 0.08
N TRP A 301 10.70 20.66 0.31
CA TRP A 301 9.48 21.14 0.96
C TRP A 301 9.72 21.85 2.29
N PHE A 302 10.34 21.18 3.24
CA PHE A 302 10.57 21.76 4.58
C PHE A 302 11.62 22.89 4.61
N ALA A 303 12.40 23.06 3.53
CA ALA A 303 13.35 24.17 3.42
C ALA A 303 12.73 25.44 2.88
N THR A 304 11.82 25.33 1.90
CA THR A 304 11.36 26.51 1.17
C THR A 304 9.84 26.63 1.06
N GLU A 305 9.08 25.55 1.33
CA GLU A 305 7.64 25.50 1.09
C GLU A 305 7.32 26.06 -0.31
N PHE A 306 6.34 26.96 -0.43
CA PHE A 306 5.97 27.60 -1.70
C PHE A 306 6.99 28.62 -2.24
N ARG A 307 7.97 29.02 -1.42
CA ARG A 307 8.99 30.02 -1.78
C ARG A 307 10.12 29.39 -2.59
N VAL A 308 9.81 28.87 -3.75
CA VAL A 308 10.80 28.29 -4.67
C VAL A 308 11.50 29.39 -5.45
N ARG A 309 12.84 29.47 -5.35
CA ARG A 309 13.71 30.37 -6.12
C ARG A 309 14.91 29.62 -6.66
N ALA A 310 15.22 29.82 -7.94
CA ALA A 310 16.26 29.07 -8.61
C ALA A 310 17.64 29.13 -7.92
N ASP A 311 18.06 30.30 -7.45
CA ASP A 311 19.34 30.51 -6.76
C ASP A 311 19.41 29.79 -5.40
N GLU A 312 18.35 29.88 -4.61
CA GLU A 312 18.21 29.16 -3.32
C GLU A 312 18.21 27.65 -3.55
N GLN A 313 17.45 27.17 -4.53
CA GLN A 313 17.37 25.72 -4.86
C GLN A 313 18.74 25.19 -5.35
N ILE A 314 19.51 25.95 -6.13
CA ILE A 314 20.86 25.54 -6.55
C ILE A 314 21.84 25.48 -5.37
N GLN A 315 21.72 26.37 -4.39
CA GLN A 315 22.53 26.30 -3.17
C GLN A 315 22.20 25.05 -2.35
N LEU A 316 20.90 24.72 -2.18
CA LEU A 316 20.46 23.48 -1.55
C LEU A 316 20.97 22.25 -2.32
N ALA A 317 20.87 22.25 -3.67
CA ALA A 317 21.33 21.15 -4.51
C ALA A 317 22.86 20.92 -4.39
N ARG A 318 23.65 22.00 -4.30
CA ARG A 318 25.12 21.89 -4.05
C ARG A 318 25.43 21.23 -2.72
N LYS A 319 24.76 21.62 -1.63
CA LYS A 319 24.93 21.00 -0.32
C LYS A 319 24.43 19.56 -0.30
N ALA A 320 23.30 19.27 -0.95
CA ALA A 320 22.76 17.92 -1.11
C ALA A 320 23.77 17.00 -1.86
N ALA A 321 24.35 17.47 -2.96
CA ALA A 321 25.39 16.72 -3.67
C ALA A 321 26.62 16.47 -2.79
N ALA A 322 27.08 17.48 -2.03
CA ALA A 322 28.25 17.37 -1.17
C ALA A 322 28.08 16.33 -0.04
N ILE A 323 26.87 16.11 0.46
CA ILE A 323 26.59 15.08 1.49
C ILE A 323 26.27 13.70 0.90
N GLY A 324 26.24 13.54 -0.44
CA GLY A 324 26.07 12.24 -1.10
C GLY A 324 24.63 11.89 -1.46
N VAL A 325 23.71 12.86 -1.47
CA VAL A 325 22.36 12.71 -2.08
C VAL A 325 22.51 12.40 -3.56
N GLU A 326 21.59 11.61 -4.09
CA GLU A 326 21.63 11.14 -5.48
C GLU A 326 20.55 11.79 -6.37
N THR A 327 19.44 12.26 -5.77
CA THR A 327 18.34 12.91 -6.49
C THR A 327 17.84 14.13 -5.73
N PHE A 328 17.71 15.26 -6.40
CA PHE A 328 17.19 16.51 -5.84
C PHE A 328 15.78 16.77 -6.36
N VAL A 329 14.79 16.79 -5.47
CA VAL A 329 13.37 17.00 -5.79
C VAL A 329 12.95 18.41 -5.37
N VAL A 330 12.46 19.20 -6.33
CA VAL A 330 11.73 20.44 -6.06
C VAL A 330 10.28 20.07 -5.78
N ASP A 331 9.83 20.33 -4.56
CA ASP A 331 8.46 20.05 -4.12
C ASP A 331 7.49 21.15 -4.60
N ASP A 332 6.29 21.28 -4.00
CA ASP A 332 5.26 22.24 -4.38
C ASP A 332 5.80 23.70 -4.42
N GLY A 333 5.25 24.55 -5.31
CA GLY A 333 5.63 25.94 -5.40
C GLY A 333 6.45 26.36 -6.63
N TRP A 334 6.76 25.48 -7.59
CA TRP A 334 7.64 25.78 -8.74
C TRP A 334 6.90 26.39 -9.94
N PHE A 335 5.59 26.26 -10.05
CA PHE A 335 4.78 26.64 -11.22
C PHE A 335 4.06 27.99 -11.03
N VAL A 336 3.52 28.51 -12.14
CA VAL A 336 2.88 29.82 -12.22
C VAL A 336 1.74 29.96 -11.20
N GLY A 337 1.73 31.05 -10.46
CA GLY A 337 0.68 31.40 -9.51
C GLY A 337 0.63 30.53 -8.24
N ARG A 338 1.67 29.72 -8.00
CA ARG A 338 1.79 28.86 -6.82
C ARG A 338 2.70 29.48 -5.75
N ASP A 339 2.28 30.60 -5.16
CA ASP A 339 2.99 31.27 -4.06
C ASP A 339 2.41 30.93 -2.68
N ASP A 340 1.26 30.29 -2.68
CA ASP A 340 0.56 29.71 -1.52
C ASP A 340 -0.37 28.58 -1.99
N ASP A 341 -1.13 27.97 -1.09
CA ASP A 341 -2.07 26.88 -1.39
C ASP A 341 -3.37 27.33 -2.07
N ARG A 342 -3.55 28.64 -2.37
CA ARG A 342 -4.78 29.21 -2.92
C ARG A 342 -4.79 29.33 -4.43
N GLY A 343 -3.64 29.17 -5.09
CA GLY A 343 -3.49 29.37 -6.53
C GLY A 343 -2.65 28.29 -7.21
N GLY A 344 -2.62 28.34 -8.54
CA GLY A 344 -1.69 27.65 -9.40
C GLY A 344 -1.99 26.17 -9.73
N LEU A 345 -2.67 25.40 -8.87
CA LEU A 345 -2.96 23.99 -9.21
C LEU A 345 -3.79 23.89 -10.49
N GLY A 346 -3.30 23.12 -11.43
CA GLY A 346 -3.81 23.01 -12.80
C GLY A 346 -2.95 23.75 -13.83
N ASP A 347 -2.11 24.69 -13.44
CA ASP A 347 -1.27 25.47 -14.34
C ASP A 347 0.19 24.97 -14.30
N TRP A 348 0.42 23.78 -14.83
CA TRP A 348 1.71 23.05 -14.75
C TRP A 348 2.77 23.64 -15.69
N GLU A 349 3.07 24.93 -15.56
CA GLU A 349 4.12 25.66 -16.28
C GLU A 349 5.10 26.27 -15.30
N PRO A 350 6.44 26.09 -15.47
CA PRO A 350 7.41 26.73 -14.59
C PRO A 350 7.24 28.25 -14.55
N ASP A 351 7.26 28.82 -13.35
CA ASP A 351 7.11 30.26 -13.19
C ASP A 351 8.39 31.00 -13.60
N PRO A 352 8.37 31.85 -14.66
CA PRO A 352 9.54 32.59 -15.08
C PRO A 352 10.08 33.56 -14.05
N ALA A 353 9.26 34.02 -13.10
CA ALA A 353 9.71 34.87 -12.00
C ALA A 353 10.54 34.08 -10.97
N LYS A 354 10.25 32.82 -10.78
CA LYS A 354 10.98 31.90 -9.89
C LYS A 354 12.26 31.36 -10.58
N PHE A 355 12.22 31.24 -11.89
CA PHE A 355 13.32 30.75 -12.73
C PHE A 355 13.72 31.78 -13.82
N PRO A 356 14.28 32.95 -13.46
CA PRO A 356 14.54 34.04 -14.39
C PRO A 356 15.56 33.70 -15.49
N GLY A 357 16.37 32.67 -15.28
CA GLY A 357 17.29 32.13 -16.29
C GLY A 357 16.71 31.06 -17.21
N GLY A 358 15.42 30.71 -17.01
CA GLY A 358 14.75 29.57 -17.67
C GLY A 358 14.85 28.29 -16.85
N PHE A 359 13.77 27.50 -16.86
CA PHE A 359 13.70 26.24 -16.12
C PHE A 359 14.65 25.18 -16.70
N ASP A 360 14.83 25.15 -18.02
CA ASP A 360 15.80 24.26 -18.68
C ASP A 360 17.22 24.44 -18.12
N ARG A 361 17.65 25.71 -17.96
CA ARG A 361 18.95 26.03 -17.37
C ARG A 361 19.05 25.62 -15.91
N PHE A 362 18.00 25.82 -15.14
CA PHE A 362 17.95 25.42 -13.74
C PHE A 362 18.12 23.89 -13.61
N VAL A 363 17.34 23.10 -14.39
CA VAL A 363 17.47 21.64 -14.41
C VAL A 363 18.88 21.21 -14.81
N ALA A 364 19.44 21.81 -15.86
CA ALA A 364 20.82 21.52 -16.28
C ALA A 364 21.84 21.78 -15.16
N GLN A 365 21.72 22.89 -14.42
CA GLN A 365 22.61 23.19 -13.29
C GLN A 365 22.50 22.14 -12.16
N VAL A 366 21.32 21.61 -11.86
CA VAL A 366 21.17 20.51 -10.89
C VAL A 366 21.84 19.25 -11.42
N ARG A 367 21.65 18.92 -12.69
CA ARG A 367 22.26 17.75 -13.34
C ARG A 367 23.80 17.85 -13.42
N GLU A 368 24.36 19.04 -13.64
CA GLU A 368 25.82 19.28 -13.62
C GLU A 368 26.46 18.98 -12.25
N LEU A 369 25.69 19.00 -11.16
CA LEU A 369 26.15 18.59 -9.83
C LEU A 369 26.21 17.06 -9.66
N GLY A 370 25.84 16.28 -10.70
CA GLY A 370 25.77 14.83 -10.64
C GLY A 370 24.49 14.27 -10.01
N LEU A 371 23.47 15.13 -9.79
CA LEU A 371 22.21 14.75 -9.18
C LEU A 371 21.17 14.35 -10.23
N GLY A 372 20.31 13.38 -9.92
CA GLY A 372 19.02 13.25 -10.57
C GLY A 372 18.15 14.47 -10.26
N PHE A 373 17.24 14.84 -11.17
CA PHE A 373 16.28 15.92 -10.91
C PHE A 373 14.86 15.36 -10.77
N GLY A 374 14.15 15.82 -9.74
CA GLY A 374 12.77 15.43 -9.46
C GLY A 374 11.84 16.62 -9.30
N LEU A 375 10.55 16.36 -9.50
CA LEU A 375 9.50 17.37 -9.45
C LEU A 375 8.24 16.84 -8.77
N TRP A 376 7.61 17.68 -7.94
CA TRP A 376 6.30 17.42 -7.35
C TRP A 376 5.18 17.85 -8.29
N VAL A 377 4.11 17.07 -8.35
CA VAL A 377 2.86 17.38 -9.07
C VAL A 377 1.64 16.91 -8.29
N GLU A 378 0.51 17.60 -8.46
CA GLU A 378 -0.81 17.21 -7.95
C GLU A 378 -1.85 17.35 -9.07
N PRO A 379 -1.82 16.48 -10.09
CA PRO A 379 -2.60 16.67 -11.31
C PRO A 379 -4.10 16.43 -11.16
N GLU A 380 -4.53 15.91 -10.02
CA GLU A 380 -5.93 15.73 -9.64
C GLU A 380 -6.51 16.93 -8.87
N GLY A 381 -5.65 17.89 -8.49
CA GLY A 381 -6.03 19.12 -7.81
C GLY A 381 -6.19 20.30 -8.77
N VAL A 382 -7.20 21.14 -8.53
CA VAL A 382 -7.45 22.38 -9.29
C VAL A 382 -7.73 23.53 -8.35
N SER A 383 -6.94 24.60 -8.46
CA SER A 383 -7.21 25.84 -7.70
C SER A 383 -8.36 26.63 -8.36
N PRO A 384 -9.28 27.20 -7.57
CA PRO A 384 -10.33 28.11 -8.09
C PRO A 384 -9.79 29.32 -8.86
N ARG A 385 -8.53 29.68 -8.65
CA ARG A 385 -7.86 30.81 -9.29
C ARG A 385 -6.94 30.41 -10.45
N SER A 386 -6.91 29.12 -10.82
CA SER A 386 -6.09 28.65 -11.93
C SER A 386 -6.70 29.07 -13.29
N ARG A 387 -5.84 29.16 -14.28
CA ARG A 387 -6.25 29.33 -15.69
C ARG A 387 -7.08 28.12 -16.14
N LEU A 388 -6.66 26.91 -15.76
CA LEU A 388 -7.40 25.68 -16.07
C LEU A 388 -8.86 25.76 -15.62
N TYR A 389 -9.10 26.18 -14.37
CA TYR A 389 -10.47 26.31 -13.87
C TYR A 389 -11.27 27.41 -14.61
N ALA A 390 -10.63 28.53 -14.94
CA ALA A 390 -11.27 29.59 -15.70
C ALA A 390 -11.69 29.17 -17.11
N GLU A 391 -10.86 28.33 -17.76
CA GLU A 391 -11.11 27.81 -19.12
C GLU A 391 -12.09 26.63 -19.12
N HIS A 392 -12.02 25.77 -18.09
CA HIS A 392 -12.81 24.53 -17.99
C HIS A 392 -13.47 24.35 -16.60
N PRO A 393 -14.41 25.23 -16.22
CA PRO A 393 -15.05 25.14 -14.90
C PRO A 393 -15.92 23.89 -14.72
N ASP A 394 -16.27 23.21 -15.83
CA ASP A 394 -17.01 21.95 -15.85
C ASP A 394 -16.14 20.70 -15.70
N TRP A 395 -14.80 20.85 -15.63
CA TRP A 395 -13.89 19.73 -15.45
C TRP A 395 -13.66 19.32 -13.99
N VAL A 396 -14.28 20.00 -13.04
CA VAL A 396 -14.21 19.63 -11.63
C VAL A 396 -15.47 18.87 -11.20
N TYR A 397 -15.32 18.03 -10.16
CA TYR A 397 -16.47 17.40 -9.55
C TYR A 397 -17.39 18.44 -8.93
N GLN A 398 -18.66 18.46 -9.30
CA GLN A 398 -19.66 19.37 -8.79
C GLN A 398 -21.05 18.78 -8.85
N VAL A 399 -21.91 19.17 -7.92
CA VAL A 399 -23.34 18.87 -7.95
C VAL A 399 -24.07 20.12 -8.44
N PRO A 400 -24.78 20.04 -9.58
CA PRO A 400 -25.50 21.19 -10.13
C PRO A 400 -26.41 21.86 -9.10
N GLY A 401 -26.31 23.19 -8.99
CA GLY A 401 -27.11 24.00 -8.07
C GLY A 401 -26.68 23.97 -6.60
N ARG A 402 -25.57 23.31 -6.29
CA ARG A 402 -24.98 23.34 -4.94
C ARG A 402 -23.68 24.14 -4.91
N PRO A 403 -23.37 24.83 -3.78
CA PRO A 403 -22.07 25.43 -3.60
C PRO A 403 -20.98 24.34 -3.61
N MET A 404 -19.84 24.65 -4.21
CA MET A 404 -18.68 23.77 -4.16
C MET A 404 -17.85 24.01 -2.89
N THR A 405 -17.34 22.93 -2.31
CA THR A 405 -16.52 22.98 -1.11
C THR A 405 -15.04 22.86 -1.49
N THR A 406 -14.20 23.71 -0.92
CA THR A 406 -12.75 23.54 -1.00
C THR A 406 -12.21 22.89 0.26
N ILE A 407 -11.27 21.95 0.07
CA ILE A 407 -10.39 21.48 1.13
C ILE A 407 -8.98 21.82 0.65
N ARG A 408 -8.15 22.38 1.50
CA ARG A 408 -6.83 22.94 1.14
C ARG A 408 -6.92 23.92 -0.06
N ASN A 409 -7.98 24.74 -0.09
CA ASN A 409 -8.24 25.74 -1.13
C ASN A 409 -8.31 25.22 -2.57
N GLN A 410 -8.58 23.94 -2.78
CA GLN A 410 -8.64 23.30 -4.11
C GLN A 410 -9.90 22.50 -4.34
N TYR A 411 -10.25 22.33 -5.61
CA TYR A 411 -11.24 21.40 -6.14
C TYR A 411 -10.55 20.11 -6.62
N VAL A 412 -11.34 19.09 -6.94
CA VAL A 412 -10.86 17.86 -7.59
C VAL A 412 -11.16 17.91 -9.07
N LEU A 413 -10.13 17.76 -9.90
CA LEU A 413 -10.26 17.56 -11.34
C LEU A 413 -10.94 16.22 -11.59
N ASN A 414 -12.00 16.24 -12.40
CA ASN A 414 -12.79 15.05 -12.72
C ASN A 414 -12.07 14.17 -13.77
N LEU A 415 -11.10 13.37 -13.34
CA LEU A 415 -10.44 12.40 -14.23
C LEU A 415 -11.41 11.31 -14.74
N GLY A 416 -12.63 11.17 -14.21
CA GLY A 416 -13.69 10.34 -14.80
C GLY A 416 -14.15 10.81 -16.18
N ARG A 417 -13.79 12.06 -16.57
CA ARG A 417 -13.96 12.62 -17.91
C ARG A 417 -12.74 12.31 -18.78
N ALA A 418 -12.97 11.85 -19.98
CA ALA A 418 -11.88 11.51 -20.91
C ALA A 418 -11.03 12.71 -21.33
N ASP A 419 -11.66 13.89 -21.53
CA ASP A 419 -10.97 15.13 -21.91
C ASP A 419 -10.08 15.67 -20.78
N ALA A 420 -10.55 15.69 -19.54
CA ALA A 420 -9.75 16.08 -18.38
C ALA A 420 -8.58 15.11 -18.11
N ALA A 421 -8.83 13.80 -18.22
CA ALA A 421 -7.79 12.78 -18.08
C ALA A 421 -6.71 12.89 -19.18
N ALA A 422 -7.11 13.10 -20.43
CA ALA A 422 -6.20 13.32 -21.55
C ALA A 422 -5.36 14.60 -21.36
N TRP A 423 -5.95 15.66 -20.86
CA TRP A 423 -5.24 16.90 -20.53
C TRP A 423 -4.21 16.67 -19.42
N ALA A 424 -4.59 16.00 -18.32
CA ALA A 424 -3.69 15.70 -17.21
C ALA A 424 -2.49 14.86 -17.67
N HIS A 425 -2.74 13.81 -18.47
CA HIS A 425 -1.68 13.01 -19.07
C HIS A 425 -0.75 13.88 -19.93
N ALA A 426 -1.31 14.67 -20.87
CA ALA A 426 -0.52 15.51 -21.78
C ALA A 426 0.32 16.57 -21.03
N ALA A 427 -0.19 17.11 -19.91
CA ALA A 427 0.55 18.05 -19.08
C ALA A 427 1.80 17.41 -18.47
N LEU A 428 1.66 16.20 -17.90
CA LEU A 428 2.78 15.46 -17.29
C LEU A 428 3.77 14.95 -18.35
N ASP A 429 3.27 14.37 -19.43
CA ASP A 429 4.10 13.89 -20.54
C ASP A 429 4.95 15.01 -21.13
N ARG A 430 4.38 16.21 -21.29
CA ARG A 430 5.11 17.41 -21.77
C ARG A 430 6.23 17.80 -20.80
N LEU A 431 6.01 17.74 -19.47
CA LEU A 431 7.05 18.03 -18.48
C LEU A 431 8.19 17.02 -18.57
N LEU A 432 7.88 15.72 -18.61
CA LEU A 432 8.85 14.64 -18.65
C LEU A 432 9.60 14.58 -20.00
N SER A 433 8.94 14.92 -21.11
CA SER A 433 9.56 14.97 -22.44
C SER A 433 10.46 16.18 -22.63
N ARG A 434 10.12 17.32 -22.01
CA ARG A 434 10.85 18.57 -22.19
C ARG A 434 12.06 18.70 -21.29
N TYR A 435 11.94 18.24 -20.04
CA TYR A 435 12.96 18.42 -19.02
C TYR A 435 13.58 17.08 -18.62
N ASP A 436 14.86 17.07 -18.26
CA ASP A 436 15.56 15.87 -17.79
C ASP A 436 15.15 15.54 -16.33
N ILE A 437 13.90 15.09 -16.18
CA ILE A 437 13.29 14.69 -14.92
C ILE A 437 13.43 13.17 -14.75
N SER A 438 14.05 12.73 -13.65
CA SER A 438 14.23 11.33 -13.30
C SER A 438 13.40 10.86 -12.08
N TYR A 439 12.66 11.77 -11.47
CA TYR A 439 11.82 11.49 -10.29
C TYR A 439 10.57 12.36 -10.30
N LEU A 440 9.40 11.76 -10.11
CA LEU A 440 8.12 12.43 -10.09
C LEU A 440 7.39 12.08 -8.79
N LYS A 441 7.14 13.09 -7.93
CA LYS A 441 6.29 12.92 -6.74
C LYS A 441 4.86 13.31 -7.10
N TRP A 442 3.97 12.33 -7.18
CA TRP A 442 2.54 12.51 -7.47
C TRP A 442 1.74 12.57 -6.18
N ASP A 443 1.12 13.70 -5.91
CA ASP A 443 0.33 13.95 -4.71
C ASP A 443 -1.18 14.06 -4.99
N MET A 444 -1.99 13.93 -3.92
CA MET A 444 -3.44 14.14 -3.90
C MET A 444 -3.87 14.58 -2.50
N ASN A 445 -4.12 15.87 -2.30
CA ASN A 445 -4.26 16.47 -0.98
C ASN A 445 -5.71 16.72 -0.53
N ARG A 446 -6.68 16.10 -1.17
CA ARG A 446 -8.05 16.18 -0.68
C ARG A 446 -8.91 14.97 -1.08
N PRO A 447 -9.93 14.60 -0.27
CA PRO A 447 -10.94 13.64 -0.67
C PRO A 447 -11.92 14.22 -1.70
N MET A 448 -12.67 13.34 -2.36
CA MET A 448 -13.79 13.69 -3.22
C MET A 448 -15.03 13.95 -2.37
N THR A 449 -15.43 15.21 -2.21
CA THR A 449 -16.62 15.61 -1.45
C THR A 449 -17.87 15.74 -2.32
N GLU A 450 -17.73 16.24 -3.54
CA GLU A 450 -18.78 16.33 -4.55
C GLU A 450 -18.44 15.39 -5.71
N ARG A 451 -19.29 14.39 -5.99
CA ARG A 451 -19.03 13.45 -7.10
C ARG A 451 -19.84 13.75 -8.35
N GLY A 452 -20.84 14.62 -8.21
CA GLY A 452 -21.65 15.06 -9.32
C GLY A 452 -22.70 14.04 -9.77
N ALA A 453 -23.28 14.29 -10.93
CA ALA A 453 -24.24 13.40 -11.59
C ALA A 453 -23.51 12.50 -12.60
N GLY A 454 -23.80 11.22 -12.59
CA GLY A 454 -23.26 10.24 -13.55
C GLY A 454 -22.91 8.92 -12.88
N ALA A 455 -23.09 7.83 -13.62
CA ALA A 455 -22.78 6.52 -13.14
C ALA A 455 -21.25 6.31 -13.06
N ASP A 456 -20.79 5.73 -11.97
CA ASP A 456 -19.41 5.28 -11.74
C ASP A 456 -18.29 6.31 -12.04
N LEU A 457 -18.53 7.60 -11.74
CA LEU A 457 -17.53 8.64 -12.00
C LEU A 457 -16.23 8.44 -11.20
N ASP A 458 -16.34 8.04 -9.94
CA ASP A 458 -15.18 7.74 -9.09
C ASP A 458 -14.41 6.49 -9.56
N GLY A 459 -15.11 5.47 -10.06
CA GLY A 459 -14.48 4.31 -10.68
C GLY A 459 -13.71 4.65 -11.94
N ARG A 460 -14.28 5.47 -12.82
CA ARG A 460 -13.60 5.96 -14.02
C ARG A 460 -12.42 6.88 -13.68
N HIS A 461 -12.55 7.70 -12.64
CA HIS A 461 -11.43 8.51 -12.14
C HIS A 461 -10.22 7.65 -11.79
N VAL A 462 -10.43 6.61 -10.97
CA VAL A 462 -9.36 5.69 -10.56
C VAL A 462 -8.79 4.93 -11.76
N ALA A 463 -9.62 4.47 -12.69
CA ALA A 463 -9.17 3.80 -13.90
C ALA A 463 -8.29 4.71 -14.77
N ASN A 464 -8.65 5.99 -14.92
CA ASN A 464 -7.86 6.97 -15.66
C ASN A 464 -6.58 7.38 -14.91
N TYR A 465 -6.61 7.47 -13.59
CA TYR A 465 -5.39 7.62 -12.76
C TYR A 465 -4.38 6.48 -13.05
N TYR A 466 -4.84 5.23 -13.08
CA TYR A 466 -3.98 4.10 -13.42
C TYR A 466 -3.47 4.18 -14.86
N ALA A 467 -4.35 4.48 -15.81
CA ALA A 467 -3.98 4.59 -17.22
C ALA A 467 -2.92 5.68 -17.47
N ILE A 468 -3.02 6.82 -16.77
CA ILE A 468 -2.01 7.89 -16.85
C ILE A 468 -0.68 7.39 -16.31
N LEU A 469 -0.64 6.79 -15.11
CA LEU A 469 0.59 6.25 -14.54
C LEU A 469 1.22 5.18 -15.44
N GLU A 470 0.43 4.27 -15.98
CA GLU A 470 0.90 3.21 -16.88
C GLU A 470 1.46 3.78 -18.18
N ALA A 471 0.81 4.82 -18.74
CA ALA A 471 1.29 5.52 -19.93
C ALA A 471 2.64 6.23 -19.66
N LEU A 472 2.72 7.01 -18.56
CA LEU A 472 3.97 7.70 -18.20
C LEU A 472 5.13 6.72 -17.97
N ARG A 473 4.85 5.58 -17.36
CA ARG A 473 5.87 4.55 -17.13
C ARG A 473 6.33 3.85 -18.40
N ARG A 474 5.42 3.62 -19.35
CA ARG A 474 5.75 3.06 -20.67
C ARG A 474 6.60 4.03 -21.49
N ASP A 475 6.22 5.31 -21.46
CA ASP A 475 6.81 6.34 -22.32
C ASP A 475 8.06 6.97 -21.68
N HIS A 476 8.16 6.96 -20.33
CA HIS A 476 9.30 7.46 -19.53
C HIS A 476 9.82 6.40 -18.53
N PRO A 477 10.33 5.25 -18.98
CA PRO A 477 10.65 4.09 -18.12
C PRO A 477 11.80 4.34 -17.12
N GLY A 478 12.56 5.43 -17.29
CA GLY A 478 13.65 5.83 -16.39
C GLY A 478 13.20 6.71 -15.20
N VAL A 479 11.93 7.15 -15.19
CA VAL A 479 11.40 8.02 -14.13
C VAL A 479 10.95 7.19 -12.95
N VAL A 480 11.45 7.51 -11.76
CA VAL A 480 10.95 6.99 -10.47
C VAL A 480 9.67 7.75 -10.11
N VAL A 481 8.60 7.03 -9.77
CA VAL A 481 7.34 7.63 -9.33
C VAL A 481 7.14 7.40 -7.84
N GLU A 482 7.06 8.50 -7.08
CA GLU A 482 6.66 8.50 -5.66
C GLU A 482 5.17 8.80 -5.56
N GLY A 483 4.40 7.89 -4.97
CA GLY A 483 2.98 8.09 -4.66
C GLY A 483 2.80 8.77 -3.30
N CYS A 484 2.07 9.89 -3.29
CA CYS A 484 1.67 10.63 -2.10
C CYS A 484 0.17 10.91 -2.17
N ALA A 485 -0.51 10.96 -1.04
CA ALA A 485 -1.88 11.46 -0.93
C ALA A 485 -2.11 11.98 0.49
N ALA A 486 -1.74 13.25 0.74
CA ALA A 486 -1.70 13.83 2.08
C ALA A 486 -1.00 12.87 3.07
N GLY A 487 0.20 12.45 2.75
CA GLY A 487 0.87 11.31 3.40
C GLY A 487 0.50 9.97 2.77
N GLY A 488 0.18 8.96 3.58
CA GLY A 488 -0.09 7.58 3.16
C GLY A 488 -1.50 7.30 2.66
N GLY A 489 -2.27 8.32 2.27
CA GLY A 489 -3.70 8.18 1.93
C GLY A 489 -4.01 7.40 0.65
N ARG A 490 -3.00 6.94 -0.08
CA ARG A 490 -3.15 6.09 -1.28
C ARG A 490 -2.18 4.90 -1.25
N ALA A 491 -1.97 4.34 -0.06
CA ALA A 491 -1.19 3.12 0.08
C ALA A 491 -2.11 1.89 -0.06
N ASP A 492 -2.09 1.30 -1.24
CA ASP A 492 -2.81 0.08 -1.62
C ASP A 492 -2.02 -0.70 -2.70
N LEU A 493 -2.40 -1.96 -2.96
CA LEU A 493 -1.68 -2.82 -3.89
C LEU A 493 -1.73 -2.32 -5.34
N ALA A 494 -2.76 -1.58 -5.75
CA ALA A 494 -2.83 -1.05 -7.11
C ALA A 494 -1.85 0.11 -7.32
N THR A 495 -1.70 0.98 -6.31
CA THR A 495 -0.68 2.04 -6.32
C THR A 495 0.72 1.44 -6.23
N VAL A 496 0.94 0.43 -5.38
CA VAL A 496 2.22 -0.30 -5.29
C VAL A 496 2.64 -0.90 -6.64
N ALA A 497 1.70 -1.43 -7.41
CA ALA A 497 2.00 -1.96 -8.74
C ALA A 497 2.40 -0.87 -9.76
N ARG A 498 2.16 0.42 -9.47
CA ARG A 498 2.34 1.55 -10.40
C ARG A 498 3.34 2.60 -9.94
N CYS A 499 3.60 2.70 -8.64
CA CYS A 499 4.59 3.60 -8.06
C CYS A 499 5.84 2.84 -7.60
N ASP A 500 6.99 3.48 -7.56
CA ASP A 500 8.25 2.87 -7.13
C ASP A 500 8.44 2.98 -5.62
N VAL A 501 7.87 4.04 -5.04
CA VAL A 501 7.95 4.35 -3.61
C VAL A 501 6.68 5.10 -3.19
N LEU A 502 6.34 5.04 -1.91
CA LEU A 502 5.21 5.74 -1.31
C LEU A 502 5.72 6.68 -0.21
N TRP A 503 5.07 7.83 -0.06
CA TRP A 503 5.23 8.71 1.08
C TRP A 503 4.25 8.28 2.18
N PRO A 504 4.70 7.59 3.25
CA PRO A 504 3.78 6.96 4.20
C PRO A 504 3.11 7.95 5.14
N SER A 505 3.74 9.11 5.42
CA SER A 505 3.18 10.12 6.33
C SER A 505 3.90 11.45 6.20
N ASP A 506 3.16 12.54 6.29
CA ASP A 506 3.73 13.89 6.43
C ASP A 506 4.41 14.10 7.79
N ASN A 507 4.10 13.25 8.78
CA ASN A 507 4.77 13.29 10.07
C ASN A 507 6.18 12.68 9.97
N THR A 508 7.18 13.52 10.06
CA THR A 508 8.60 13.15 10.04
C THR A 508 9.23 13.12 11.44
N GLY A 509 8.44 13.31 12.49
CA GLY A 509 8.90 13.19 13.87
C GLY A 509 9.49 11.80 14.13
N PRO A 510 10.76 11.67 14.54
CA PRO A 510 11.46 10.39 14.49
C PRO A 510 10.85 9.32 15.40
N LEU A 511 10.25 9.70 16.52
CA LEU A 511 9.57 8.76 17.41
C LEU A 511 8.22 8.30 16.84
N ASP A 512 7.42 9.23 16.30
CA ASP A 512 6.14 8.91 15.68
C ASP A 512 6.33 8.04 14.42
N ARG A 513 7.39 8.31 13.66
CA ARG A 513 7.76 7.52 12.48
C ARG A 513 8.03 6.06 12.81
N LEU A 514 8.56 5.71 13.99
CA LEU A 514 8.74 4.31 14.36
C LEU A 514 7.39 3.56 14.39
N VAL A 515 6.34 4.20 14.89
CA VAL A 515 5.00 3.60 14.94
C VAL A 515 4.38 3.51 13.54
N VAL A 516 4.48 4.59 12.76
CA VAL A 516 4.01 4.65 11.36
C VAL A 516 4.71 3.57 10.50
N GLN A 517 6.04 3.50 10.58
CA GLN A 517 6.86 2.53 9.84
C GLN A 517 6.60 1.09 10.27
N HIS A 518 6.37 0.85 11.57
CA HIS A 518 6.02 -0.48 12.08
C HIS A 518 4.72 -0.99 11.46
N GLY A 519 3.69 -0.16 11.41
CA GLY A 519 2.43 -0.52 10.79
C GLY A 519 2.54 -0.61 9.26
N PHE A 520 3.26 0.30 8.61
CA PHE A 520 3.51 0.24 7.17
C PHE A 520 4.16 -1.11 6.78
N LEU A 521 5.22 -1.51 7.48
CA LEU A 521 5.91 -2.78 7.28
C LEU A 521 5.07 -4.03 7.62
N GLN A 522 3.85 -3.86 8.14
CA GLN A 522 2.93 -4.98 8.30
C GLN A 522 2.30 -5.41 6.97
N ALA A 523 2.09 -4.46 6.07
CA ALA A 523 1.39 -4.66 4.79
C ALA A 523 2.27 -4.35 3.57
N PHE A 524 3.30 -3.49 3.71
CA PHE A 524 4.09 -2.96 2.60
C PHE A 524 5.59 -3.16 2.80
N ALA A 525 6.28 -3.45 1.70
CA ALA A 525 7.71 -3.73 1.70
C ALA A 525 8.57 -2.47 1.96
N PRO A 526 9.79 -2.62 2.53
CA PRO A 526 10.63 -1.48 2.89
C PRO A 526 11.08 -0.61 1.71
N HIS A 527 11.27 -1.17 0.50
CA HIS A 527 11.60 -0.37 -0.69
C HIS A 527 10.49 0.60 -1.10
N LEU A 528 9.25 0.37 -0.63
CA LEU A 528 8.11 1.25 -0.88
C LEU A 528 8.02 2.39 0.13
N MET A 529 8.84 2.41 1.18
CA MET A 529 8.70 3.33 2.29
C MET A 529 9.71 4.48 2.21
N SER A 530 9.28 5.66 1.73
CA SER A 530 10.08 6.88 1.79
C SER A 530 10.17 7.38 3.24
N SER A 531 11.37 7.75 3.68
CA SER A 531 11.62 8.21 5.05
C SER A 531 12.71 9.26 5.09
N TRP A 532 12.40 10.44 5.68
CA TRP A 532 13.29 11.60 5.64
C TRP A 532 13.85 11.98 7.00
N VAL A 533 15.09 12.43 7.00
CA VAL A 533 15.68 13.22 8.09
C VAL A 533 15.23 14.67 7.91
N THR A 534 14.61 15.24 8.93
CA THR A 534 14.16 16.64 8.96
C THR A 534 14.79 17.41 10.11
N ASP A 535 14.59 18.74 10.16
CA ASP A 535 15.10 19.59 11.23
C ASP A 535 14.44 19.32 12.59
N ASP A 536 15.05 19.80 13.65
CA ASP A 536 14.59 19.75 15.03
C ASP A 536 14.60 21.16 15.64
N PRO A 537 13.48 21.68 16.14
CA PRO A 537 12.15 21.11 16.01
C PRO A 537 11.65 21.16 14.57
N GLY A 538 11.08 20.06 14.06
CA GLY A 538 10.40 20.02 12.77
C GLY A 538 8.93 20.43 12.89
N PHE A 539 8.21 20.34 11.77
CA PHE A 539 6.78 20.69 11.69
C PHE A 539 5.90 19.89 12.69
N PHE A 540 6.27 18.64 12.96
CA PHE A 540 5.58 17.73 13.89
C PHE A 540 6.44 17.34 15.09
N ALA A 541 7.50 18.06 15.40
CA ALA A 541 8.41 17.65 16.46
C ALA A 541 7.74 17.75 17.84
N THR A 542 7.61 16.59 18.48
CA THR A 542 6.98 16.46 19.79
C THR A 542 7.98 16.13 20.90
N SER A 543 9.12 15.54 20.58
CA SER A 543 10.15 15.13 21.56
C SER A 543 11.55 15.22 20.96
N PRO A 544 12.47 15.95 21.57
CA PRO A 544 13.86 15.99 21.15
C PRO A 544 14.46 14.58 21.14
N ARG A 545 15.16 14.23 20.06
CA ARG A 545 15.91 12.98 19.91
C ARG A 545 17.30 13.29 19.37
N SER A 546 18.25 12.39 19.61
CA SER A 546 19.59 12.55 19.05
C SER A 546 19.53 12.59 17.51
N ARG A 547 20.57 13.14 16.89
CA ARG A 547 20.71 13.11 15.44
C ARG A 547 20.81 11.66 14.93
N ASP A 548 21.53 10.81 15.65
CA ASP A 548 21.61 9.36 15.35
C ASP A 548 20.25 8.71 15.28
N PHE A 549 19.37 9.00 16.26
CA PHE A 549 17.99 8.48 16.26
C PHE A 549 17.24 8.87 14.98
N ARG A 550 17.40 10.09 14.48
CA ARG A 550 16.75 10.58 13.25
C ARG A 550 17.25 9.85 12.01
N TYR A 551 18.60 9.72 11.89
CA TYR A 551 19.19 9.01 10.75
C TYR A 551 18.82 7.53 10.77
N VAL A 552 18.94 6.85 11.91
CA VAL A 552 18.58 5.44 12.03
C VAL A 552 17.10 5.22 11.71
N THR A 553 16.21 6.13 12.14
CA THR A 553 14.79 6.06 11.80
C THR A 553 14.55 6.23 10.28
N ALA A 554 15.23 7.18 9.65
CA ALA A 554 15.09 7.40 8.21
C ALA A 554 15.73 6.28 7.36
N MET A 555 16.71 5.57 7.88
CA MET A 555 17.36 4.42 7.22
C MET A 555 16.45 3.18 7.13
N ALA A 556 15.30 3.14 7.82
CA ALA A 556 14.44 1.95 7.84
C ALA A 556 13.67 1.68 6.54
N GLY A 557 13.84 2.50 5.52
CA GLY A 557 13.26 2.39 4.19
C GLY A 557 14.14 3.07 3.15
N VAL A 558 13.53 3.85 2.25
CA VAL A 558 14.23 4.68 1.26
C VAL A 558 14.61 6.00 1.92
N LEU A 559 15.90 6.16 2.20
CA LEU A 559 16.44 7.33 2.90
C LEU A 559 16.29 8.60 2.06
N GLY A 560 15.77 9.65 2.70
CA GLY A 560 15.76 11.00 2.16
C GLY A 560 16.19 12.05 3.20
N ILE A 561 16.50 13.23 2.72
CA ILE A 561 16.74 14.44 3.52
C ILE A 561 15.67 15.47 3.14
N GLY A 562 14.88 15.92 4.10
CA GLY A 562 13.84 16.93 3.91
C GLY A 562 14.04 18.15 4.83
N ALA A 563 15.28 18.47 5.19
CA ALA A 563 15.62 19.54 6.11
C ALA A 563 16.07 20.81 5.36
N ASP A 564 16.05 21.97 6.03
CA ASP A 564 16.72 23.17 5.53
C ASP A 564 18.25 23.06 5.73
N ILE A 565 18.89 22.35 4.82
CA ILE A 565 20.34 22.14 4.84
C ILE A 565 21.12 23.43 4.53
N SER A 566 20.47 24.53 4.11
CA SER A 566 21.15 25.82 3.92
C SER A 566 21.70 26.37 5.22
N ALA A 567 21.01 26.11 6.33
CA ALA A 567 21.38 26.51 7.68
C ALA A 567 22.38 25.58 8.37
N TRP A 568 22.72 24.42 7.79
CA TRP A 568 23.63 23.46 8.39
C TRP A 568 25.09 23.92 8.30
N ASP A 569 25.80 23.84 9.43
CA ASP A 569 27.24 24.02 9.49
C ASP A 569 28.00 22.82 8.91
N GLN A 570 29.33 22.93 8.79
CA GLN A 570 30.17 21.88 8.17
C GLN A 570 30.16 20.58 8.99
N GLU A 571 30.13 20.67 10.32
CA GLU A 571 30.06 19.48 11.18
C GLU A 571 28.82 18.65 10.90
N ARG A 572 27.66 19.32 10.79
CA ARG A 572 26.38 18.68 10.50
C ARG A 572 26.33 18.11 9.07
N LEU A 573 26.93 18.81 8.10
CA LEU A 573 27.06 18.27 6.74
C LEU A 573 27.97 17.04 6.68
N ASP A 574 29.09 17.05 7.37
CA ASP A 574 30.02 15.91 7.45
C ASP A 574 29.37 14.70 8.15
N GLU A 575 28.57 14.94 9.18
CA GLU A 575 27.77 13.91 9.86
C GLU A 575 26.75 13.28 8.90
N ALA A 576 26.00 14.12 8.17
CA ALA A 576 25.04 13.65 7.17
C ALA A 576 25.71 12.79 6.08
N ALA A 577 26.88 13.23 5.59
CA ALA A 577 27.66 12.49 4.60
C ALA A 577 28.08 11.10 5.12
N ARG A 578 28.47 10.98 6.39
CA ARG A 578 28.80 9.67 7.00
C ARG A 578 27.57 8.76 7.07
N TRP A 579 26.42 9.26 7.50
CA TRP A 579 25.19 8.48 7.59
C TRP A 579 24.68 8.04 6.20
N ILE A 580 24.71 8.93 5.21
CA ILE A 580 24.34 8.60 3.83
C ILE A 580 25.29 7.55 3.24
N SER A 581 26.61 7.68 3.49
CA SER A 581 27.60 6.69 3.07
C SER A 581 27.34 5.32 3.69
N LEU A 582 27.05 5.28 5.01
CA LEU A 582 26.69 4.05 5.71
C LEU A 582 25.42 3.43 5.10
N TYR A 583 24.36 4.21 4.91
CA TYR A 583 23.14 3.72 4.28
C TYR A 583 23.39 3.16 2.89
N ARG A 584 24.12 3.86 2.04
CA ARG A 584 24.46 3.39 0.69
C ARG A 584 25.20 2.06 0.68
N SER A 585 25.96 1.76 1.74
CA SER A 585 26.69 0.48 1.88
C SER A 585 25.79 -0.71 2.25
N VAL A 586 24.53 -0.47 2.66
CA VAL A 586 23.57 -1.48 3.12
C VAL A 586 22.16 -1.29 2.56
N ARG A 587 21.95 -0.33 1.67
CA ARG A 587 20.61 0.02 1.19
C ARG A 587 19.90 -1.11 0.46
N ASP A 588 20.63 -1.97 -0.23
CA ASP A 588 20.10 -3.15 -0.89
C ASP A 588 19.56 -4.17 0.11
N VAL A 589 20.25 -4.34 1.25
CA VAL A 589 19.78 -5.17 2.37
C VAL A 589 18.53 -4.56 2.99
N VAL A 590 18.52 -3.24 3.23
CA VAL A 590 17.38 -2.56 3.85
C VAL A 590 16.16 -2.54 2.93
N GLN A 591 16.35 -2.17 1.67
CA GLN A 591 15.22 -2.03 0.74
C GLN A 591 14.67 -3.38 0.26
N LEU A 592 15.51 -4.36 0.03
CA LEU A 592 15.15 -5.61 -0.64
C LEU A 592 15.22 -6.85 0.25
N GLY A 593 15.76 -6.72 1.46
CA GLY A 593 15.94 -7.82 2.41
C GLY A 593 14.63 -8.30 3.05
N GLU A 594 14.74 -9.45 3.70
CA GLU A 594 13.70 -9.98 4.57
C GLU A 594 13.65 -9.18 5.87
N VAL A 595 12.44 -8.88 6.36
CA VAL A 595 12.24 -8.00 7.52
C VAL A 595 11.79 -8.78 8.74
N HIS A 596 12.49 -8.57 9.87
CA HIS A 596 12.06 -9.04 11.18
C HIS A 596 11.96 -7.89 12.18
N ARG A 597 10.85 -7.80 12.89
CA ARG A 597 10.61 -6.77 13.89
C ARG A 597 10.77 -7.34 15.29
N HIS A 598 11.41 -6.60 16.17
CA HIS A 598 11.73 -7.00 17.54
C HIS A 598 11.20 -5.97 18.54
N GLY A 599 10.24 -6.36 19.35
CA GLY A 599 9.58 -5.49 20.33
C GLY A 599 8.43 -4.66 19.74
N ASP A 600 7.99 -3.68 20.51
CA ASP A 600 6.90 -2.76 20.18
C ASP A 600 7.49 -1.34 20.06
N PRO A 601 7.24 -0.59 18.98
CA PRO A 601 7.72 0.79 18.85
C PRO A 601 7.16 1.75 19.93
N ARG A 602 6.08 1.38 20.60
CA ARG A 602 5.53 2.09 21.77
C ARG A 602 6.14 1.65 23.09
N GLY A 603 6.89 0.57 23.10
CA GLY A 603 7.62 0.05 24.26
C GLY A 603 8.92 0.81 24.50
N PRO A 604 9.70 0.45 25.53
CA PRO A 604 10.95 1.14 25.87
C PRO A 604 12.11 0.87 24.90
N PHE A 605 11.99 -0.17 24.09
CA PHE A 605 13.00 -0.62 23.12
C PHE A 605 12.32 -1.22 21.91
N TYR A 606 12.83 -0.87 20.73
CA TYR A 606 12.37 -1.40 19.45
C TYR A 606 13.57 -1.65 18.52
N ALA A 607 13.49 -2.70 17.69
CA ALA A 607 14.46 -2.92 16.63
C ALA A 607 13.83 -3.53 15.39
N VAL A 608 14.42 -3.22 14.23
CA VAL A 608 14.07 -3.82 12.93
C VAL A 608 15.32 -4.41 12.33
N GLU A 609 15.20 -5.65 11.91
CA GLU A 609 16.25 -6.41 11.26
C GLU A 609 15.92 -6.60 9.79
N TYR A 610 16.92 -6.42 8.95
CA TYR A 610 16.88 -6.69 7.51
C TYR A 610 17.96 -7.70 7.19
N ALA A 611 17.60 -8.76 6.50
CA ALA A 611 18.52 -9.82 6.11
C ALA A 611 18.47 -10.07 4.60
N ARG A 612 19.62 -10.03 3.94
CA ARG A 612 19.74 -10.38 2.53
C ARG A 612 21.12 -10.98 2.26
N ASP A 613 21.13 -12.09 1.52
CA ASP A 613 22.36 -12.80 1.18
C ASP A 613 23.19 -13.10 2.43
N ASP A 614 24.42 -12.58 2.50
CA ASP A 614 25.34 -12.79 3.60
C ASP A 614 25.39 -11.64 4.62
N THR A 615 24.45 -10.68 4.53
CA THR A 615 24.46 -9.49 5.39
C THR A 615 23.16 -9.35 6.18
N VAL A 616 23.29 -9.05 7.48
CA VAL A 616 22.18 -8.68 8.36
C VAL A 616 22.41 -7.27 8.88
N VAL A 617 21.40 -6.40 8.74
CA VAL A 617 21.38 -5.03 9.25
C VAL A 617 20.32 -4.93 10.35
N LEU A 618 20.74 -4.51 11.54
CA LEU A 618 19.85 -4.31 12.69
C LEU A 618 19.82 -2.84 13.06
N LEU A 619 18.66 -2.21 12.87
CA LEU A 619 18.37 -0.84 13.33
C LEU A 619 17.69 -0.93 14.69
N SER A 620 18.14 -0.17 15.68
CA SER A 620 17.65 -0.30 17.06
C SER A 620 17.47 1.06 17.71
N TRP A 621 16.41 1.18 18.54
CA TRP A 621 16.03 2.42 19.21
C TRP A 621 15.66 2.19 20.67
N ARG A 622 16.10 3.10 21.52
CA ARG A 622 15.59 3.28 22.88
C ARG A 622 14.51 4.36 22.82
N THR A 623 13.25 3.95 22.88
CA THR A 623 12.08 4.82 22.72
C THR A 623 11.60 5.43 24.03
N GLY A 624 11.77 4.70 25.15
CA GLY A 624 11.40 5.15 26.48
C GLY A 624 12.52 5.93 27.18
N HIS A 625 12.18 6.90 28.05
CA HIS A 625 13.10 7.35 29.06
C HIS A 625 13.36 6.19 30.02
N ALA A 626 14.61 5.92 30.36
CA ALA A 626 14.92 5.07 31.48
C ALA A 626 14.33 5.70 32.74
N ARG A 627 13.09 5.33 33.09
CA ARG A 627 12.49 5.65 34.39
C ARG A 627 13.11 4.71 35.42
N GLY A 628 14.42 4.82 35.60
CA GLY A 628 15.10 4.16 36.68
C GLY A 628 15.46 5.23 37.72
N SER A 629 15.20 4.95 38.99
CA SER A 629 15.98 5.58 40.03
C SER A 629 17.47 5.32 39.70
N ALA A 630 18.37 6.20 40.11
CA ALA A 630 19.83 6.10 39.86
C ALA A 630 20.49 4.74 40.27
N THR A 631 19.67 3.78 40.72
CA THR A 631 20.09 2.47 41.21
C THR A 631 19.74 1.29 40.31
N HIS A 632 18.94 1.51 39.22
CA HIS A 632 18.56 0.44 38.29
C HIS A 632 18.83 0.86 36.84
N VAL A 633 20.07 0.63 36.40
CA VAL A 633 20.44 0.64 34.97
C VAL A 633 19.88 -0.62 34.34
N SER A 634 18.74 -0.51 33.66
CA SER A 634 18.23 -1.61 32.86
C SER A 634 19.10 -1.78 31.63
N ARG A 635 19.88 -2.88 31.59
CA ARG A 635 20.61 -3.22 30.35
C ARG A 635 19.63 -3.28 29.17
N PRO A 636 19.99 -2.75 28.00
CA PRO A 636 19.14 -2.90 26.82
C PRO A 636 18.91 -4.39 26.55
N PRO A 637 17.71 -4.77 26.11
CA PRO A 637 17.40 -6.16 25.81
C PRO A 637 18.33 -6.65 24.69
N ARG A 638 18.72 -7.92 24.79
CA ARG A 638 19.45 -8.56 23.69
C ARG A 638 18.49 -8.88 22.56
N VAL A 639 18.83 -8.52 21.34
CA VAL A 639 18.10 -8.91 20.14
C VAL A 639 18.67 -10.22 19.62
N ARG A 640 17.79 -11.17 19.33
CA ARG A 640 18.14 -12.44 18.68
C ARG A 640 17.83 -12.31 17.19
N PRO A 641 18.84 -12.11 16.33
CA PRO A 641 18.62 -12.02 14.91
C PRO A 641 17.98 -13.30 14.36
N ARG A 642 17.02 -13.14 13.45
CA ARG A 642 16.27 -14.25 12.84
C ARG A 642 16.76 -14.58 11.44
N GLY A 643 17.39 -13.63 10.75
CA GLY A 643 17.98 -13.80 9.43
C GLY A 643 19.39 -14.36 9.43
N VAL A 644 19.92 -14.80 10.59
CA VAL A 644 21.23 -15.42 10.66
C VAL A 644 21.13 -16.94 10.43
N ASP A 645 22.05 -17.50 9.64
CA ASP A 645 22.24 -18.95 9.52
C ASP A 645 22.97 -19.47 10.78
N PRO A 646 22.36 -20.36 11.59
CA PRO A 646 23.01 -20.91 12.79
C PRO A 646 24.31 -21.64 12.52
N ALA A 647 24.50 -22.18 11.30
CA ALA A 647 25.71 -22.91 10.92
C ALA A 647 26.87 -21.99 10.51
N ALA A 648 26.56 -20.73 10.22
CA ALA A 648 27.54 -19.76 9.73
C ALA A 648 28.27 -19.00 10.86
N ARG A 649 29.31 -18.25 10.48
CA ARG A 649 29.99 -17.27 11.34
C ARG A 649 29.74 -15.88 10.79
N TYR A 650 29.66 -14.89 11.68
CA TYR A 650 29.42 -13.50 11.35
C TYR A 650 30.45 -12.59 11.95
N ARG A 651 30.89 -11.58 11.22
CA ARG A 651 31.74 -10.49 11.67
C ARG A 651 30.87 -9.24 11.84
N ARG A 652 30.92 -8.61 12.98
CA ARG A 652 30.32 -7.33 13.24
C ARG A 652 31.22 -6.21 12.70
N ARG A 653 30.65 -5.29 11.86
CA ARG A 653 31.46 -4.28 11.14
C ARG A 653 32.08 -3.20 12.03
N ASP A 654 31.40 -2.82 13.13
CA ASP A 654 31.81 -1.69 13.96
C ASP A 654 32.95 -2.00 14.93
N ASP A 655 33.12 -3.27 15.36
CA ASP A 655 34.15 -3.67 16.33
C ASP A 655 34.96 -4.90 15.91
N ASP A 656 34.76 -5.40 14.68
CA ASP A 656 35.40 -6.61 14.12
C ASP A 656 35.19 -7.89 14.94
N SER A 657 34.29 -7.88 15.93
CA SER A 657 34.00 -9.07 16.73
C SER A 657 33.36 -10.17 15.87
N ARG A 658 33.73 -11.43 16.20
CA ARG A 658 33.23 -12.61 15.47
C ARG A 658 32.28 -13.40 16.33
N HIS A 659 31.16 -13.80 15.75
CA HIS A 659 30.10 -14.52 16.44
C HIS A 659 29.69 -15.76 15.63
N SER A 660 29.35 -16.86 16.29
CA SER A 660 28.70 -17.96 15.62
C SER A 660 27.22 -17.60 15.41
N GLY A 661 26.63 -17.97 14.27
CA GLY A 661 25.19 -17.80 14.01
C GLY A 661 24.33 -18.47 15.07
N ALA A 662 24.71 -19.67 15.53
CA ALA A 662 24.03 -20.35 16.64
C ALA A 662 24.01 -19.53 17.94
N ALA A 663 25.13 -18.86 18.31
CA ALA A 663 25.17 -17.99 19.47
C ALA A 663 24.32 -16.73 19.30
N LEU A 664 24.30 -16.12 18.12
CA LEU A 664 23.47 -14.99 17.79
C LEU A 664 21.97 -15.35 17.89
N ALA A 665 21.57 -16.47 17.30
CA ALA A 665 20.19 -16.94 17.34
C ALA A 665 19.73 -17.32 18.76
N ALA A 666 20.60 -17.96 19.57
CA ALA A 666 20.24 -18.43 20.91
C ALA A 666 20.36 -17.34 21.99
N ALA A 667 21.49 -16.62 22.03
CA ALA A 667 21.79 -15.65 23.08
C ALA A 667 21.57 -14.19 22.65
N GLY A 668 21.48 -13.93 21.36
CA GLY A 668 21.33 -12.58 20.80
C GLY A 668 22.58 -11.71 21.02
N LEU A 669 22.49 -10.46 20.61
CA LEU A 669 23.50 -9.42 20.81
C LEU A 669 22.90 -8.16 21.47
N ALA A 670 23.73 -7.35 22.13
CA ALA A 670 23.32 -6.03 22.61
C ALA A 670 23.51 -5.02 21.47
N PRO A 671 22.41 -4.46 20.93
CA PRO A 671 22.54 -3.58 19.78
C PRO A 671 23.00 -2.17 20.16
N LEU A 672 22.65 -1.69 21.36
CA LEU A 672 23.05 -0.38 21.88
C LEU A 672 24.31 -0.52 22.72
N PRO A 673 25.35 0.29 22.45
CA PRO A 673 26.66 0.15 23.12
C PRO A 673 26.61 0.53 24.60
N ASP A 674 25.77 1.49 24.98
CA ASP A 674 25.64 2.03 26.33
C ASP A 674 24.24 2.58 26.63
N ASP A 675 24.07 3.14 27.84
CA ASP A 675 22.81 3.70 28.30
C ASP A 675 22.52 5.12 27.79
N THR A 676 23.48 5.79 27.15
CA THR A 676 23.37 7.15 26.63
C THR A 676 22.98 7.14 25.15
N THR A 677 23.24 6.06 24.45
CA THR A 677 22.92 5.87 23.04
C THR A 677 21.45 5.53 22.88
N ASP A 678 20.69 6.36 22.16
CA ASP A 678 19.26 6.15 21.94
C ASP A 678 18.92 5.47 20.61
N ALA A 679 19.87 5.35 19.67
CA ALA A 679 19.74 4.57 18.45
C ALA A 679 21.07 4.05 17.93
N SER A 680 21.05 2.93 17.21
CA SER A 680 22.26 2.35 16.61
C SER A 680 21.97 1.52 15.37
N VAL A 681 23.00 1.31 14.58
CA VAL A 681 23.06 0.38 13.45
C VAL A 681 24.10 -0.68 13.73
N VAL A 682 23.72 -1.95 13.71
CA VAL A 682 24.64 -3.08 13.77
C VAL A 682 24.59 -3.82 12.44
N ILE A 683 25.75 -4.08 11.85
CA ILE A 683 25.87 -4.80 10.58
C ILE A 683 26.69 -6.07 10.84
N LEU A 684 26.13 -7.20 10.44
CA LEU A 684 26.74 -8.51 10.55
C LEU A 684 26.97 -9.06 9.15
N ASP A 685 28.23 -9.31 8.79
CA ASP A 685 28.60 -9.96 7.54
C ASP A 685 28.99 -11.41 7.80
N ARG A 686 28.46 -12.33 7.01
CA ARG A 686 28.88 -13.75 7.01
C ARG A 686 30.33 -13.87 6.58
N VAL A 687 31.13 -14.70 7.27
CA VAL A 687 32.56 -14.90 7.03
C VAL A 687 32.94 -16.37 6.99
#